data_da5f366a833c6065aa4dad4913fe78e9
#
_entry.id   da5f366a833c6065aa4dad4913fe78e9
#
_cell.length_a   1.000
_cell.length_b   1.000
_cell.length_c   1.000
_cell.angle_alpha   90.00
_cell.angle_beta   90.00
_cell.angle_gamma   90.00
#
_symmetry.space_group_name_H-M   'P 1'
#
loop_
_entity.id
_entity.type
_entity.pdbx_description
1 polymer ?
#
loop_
_entity_poly.entity_id
_entity_poly.type
_entity_poly.pdbx_seq_one_letter_code
_entity_poly.pdbx_strand_id
1 'polypeptide(L)'
;MTPIWTPSHEVVEAANTTRFARAHGLAGHAELLRRSVEDPEWFWDAVVGWLDLGFATPYTRVLDASRGPEWAQWFVGGELNLAWSCIGGHAAATPDREAVVAEREDGEVSSRSYRQLADDVARLAGGLRSLGVDDGDRVGLVMPMSTAAVTAFHAIAWMGAVVVPIFSGFSAQAIASRLVDSGAVAVITADASTRRGTQVDIKATVDAALQDAPGVRHVVVHRHVGADVPWRSGRDVDWDDALGEAVDPMWVPSEHPVMLAYTSGTTGRPKGAVHVHGGLLVKLAQEAHFQADLHPGDRLAWITDMGWIMGPWATIGTHAGGGTLVVLDGAPDFPSADRVARFAERHRLNFLGVSPTLVRALKTHGRSAYAGVDLGSLRAFGSTGEPWNMDPYMWLFDEVGGGRVPIINISGGTEVGACFLSCDITLPISACSLGRPSLAMAMDVWDDQGRPIRDGGVGELVCTEPWPGMTRGVWGDPARYLETYWSRWPGVWVHGDWASVDDDGDWFLHGRSDDTLNVAGKRIGPAEYESPLVSHPAVVEACAVGVPHRTKGESAWCYVVLRPDAVPDDALRAALVDTVVQALGRAFRPGAIRFVDTLPRTRSAKIVRRAVRAAALGEDPGDLSTLEDPAALDAIRAAR
;
A
#
# COMPACT_ATOMS: atom_id res chain seq x y z
N MET A 1 9.54 24.62 4.93
CA MET A 1 8.12 25.09 5.11
C MET A 1 7.80 25.19 6.59
N THR A 2 6.84 26.07 7.01
CA THR A 2 6.42 26.10 8.42
C THR A 2 5.66 24.82 8.74
N PRO A 3 6.04 24.07 9.79
CA PRO A 3 5.31 22.87 10.20
C PRO A 3 3.86 23.22 10.57
N ILE A 4 2.93 22.37 10.16
CA ILE A 4 1.51 22.48 10.52
C ILE A 4 1.20 21.79 11.85
N TRP A 5 2.03 20.83 12.22
CA TRP A 5 1.91 20.09 13.48
C TRP A 5 3.29 19.94 14.12
N THR A 6 3.33 20.09 15.44
CA THR A 6 4.54 19.90 16.24
C THR A 6 4.19 19.03 17.43
N PRO A 7 4.94 17.94 17.69
CA PRO A 7 4.67 17.05 18.82
C PRO A 7 4.85 17.78 20.14
N SER A 8 3.98 17.47 21.10
CA SER A 8 4.22 17.87 22.50
C SER A 8 5.35 17.05 23.10
N HIS A 9 5.95 17.55 24.17
CA HIS A 9 6.98 16.79 24.92
C HIS A 9 6.46 15.41 25.35
N GLU A 10 5.19 15.33 25.77
CA GLU A 10 4.55 14.08 26.19
C GLU A 10 4.48 13.06 25.04
N VAL A 11 4.10 13.50 23.83
CA VAL A 11 4.07 12.64 22.64
C VAL A 11 5.46 12.12 22.33
N VAL A 12 6.49 12.99 22.33
CA VAL A 12 7.87 12.60 22.07
C VAL A 12 8.39 11.59 23.10
N GLU A 13 8.10 11.81 24.39
CA GLU A 13 8.57 10.92 25.46
C GLU A 13 7.88 9.54 25.42
N ALA A 14 6.61 9.49 25.03
CA ALA A 14 5.84 8.26 24.95
C ALA A 14 6.17 7.43 23.68
N ALA A 15 6.66 8.08 22.64
CA ALA A 15 6.86 7.46 21.33
C ALA A 15 7.83 6.28 21.36
N ASN A 16 7.51 5.23 20.61
CA ASN A 16 8.35 4.03 20.49
C ASN A 16 9.75 4.35 19.95
N THR A 17 9.85 5.26 18.98
CA THR A 17 11.13 5.73 18.41
C THR A 17 12.03 6.33 19.50
N THR A 18 11.48 7.18 20.39
CA THR A 18 12.23 7.77 21.52
C THR A 18 12.65 6.71 22.53
N ARG A 19 11.73 5.81 22.88
CA ARG A 19 12.01 4.72 23.85
C ARG A 19 13.12 3.80 23.34
N PHE A 20 13.06 3.43 22.05
CA PHE A 20 14.08 2.60 21.43
C PHE A 20 15.45 3.31 21.38
N ALA A 21 15.48 4.58 20.91
CA ALA A 21 16.70 5.37 20.87
C ALA A 21 17.36 5.45 22.26
N ARG A 22 16.57 5.78 23.29
CA ARG A 22 17.06 5.89 24.67
C ARG A 22 17.58 4.56 25.23
N ALA A 23 16.89 3.45 24.95
CA ALA A 23 17.35 2.11 25.39
C ALA A 23 18.70 1.72 24.80
N HIS A 24 19.05 2.30 23.64
CA HIS A 24 20.34 2.09 22.97
C HIS A 24 21.33 3.24 23.18
N GLY A 25 21.07 4.16 24.14
CA GLY A 25 21.98 5.26 24.48
C GLY A 25 22.08 6.36 23.44
N LEU A 26 21.08 6.51 22.57
CA LEU A 26 21.02 7.53 21.51
C LEU A 26 20.21 8.73 21.97
N ALA A 27 20.59 9.92 21.52
CA ALA A 27 19.99 11.19 21.95
C ALA A 27 18.57 11.42 21.40
N GLY A 28 18.18 10.74 20.32
CA GLY A 28 16.85 10.86 19.72
C GLY A 28 16.80 10.42 18.25
N HIS A 29 15.75 10.82 17.54
CA HIS A 29 15.47 10.40 16.18
C HIS A 29 16.63 10.62 15.20
N ALA A 30 17.22 11.82 15.19
CA ALA A 30 18.27 12.15 14.21
C ALA A 30 19.51 11.24 14.37
N GLU A 31 19.93 10.94 15.60
CA GLU A 31 21.05 10.05 15.86
C GLU A 31 20.68 8.60 15.55
N LEU A 32 19.44 8.19 15.88
CA LEU A 32 18.94 6.86 15.54
C LEU A 32 18.90 6.65 14.03
N LEU A 33 18.34 7.60 13.27
CA LEU A 33 18.29 7.55 11.80
C LEU A 33 19.71 7.42 11.22
N ARG A 34 20.63 8.29 11.65
CA ARG A 34 22.03 8.25 11.18
C ARG A 34 22.67 6.89 11.46
N ARG A 35 22.59 6.42 12.71
CA ARG A 35 23.20 5.13 13.11
C ARG A 35 22.55 3.94 12.41
N SER A 36 21.23 3.96 12.20
CA SER A 36 20.53 2.87 11.54
C SER A 36 20.95 2.69 10.07
N VAL A 37 21.37 3.77 9.41
CA VAL A 37 21.90 3.75 8.03
C VAL A 37 23.40 3.38 8.03
N GLU A 38 24.19 3.90 8.96
CA GLU A 38 25.63 3.61 9.06
C GLU A 38 25.93 2.18 9.51
N ASP A 39 25.06 1.58 10.32
CA ASP A 39 25.20 0.24 10.87
C ASP A 39 23.85 -0.51 10.78
N PRO A 40 23.44 -0.92 9.58
CA PRO A 40 22.16 -1.58 9.38
C PRO A 40 22.08 -2.96 10.06
N GLU A 41 23.19 -3.68 10.17
CA GLU A 41 23.21 -4.97 10.87
C GLU A 41 22.86 -4.80 12.34
N TRP A 42 23.47 -3.83 13.03
CA TRP A 42 23.12 -3.50 14.41
C TRP A 42 21.64 -3.11 14.54
N PHE A 43 21.15 -2.26 13.64
CA PHE A 43 19.78 -1.75 13.74
C PHE A 43 18.76 -2.88 13.60
N TRP A 44 18.90 -3.71 12.59
CA TRP A 44 17.94 -4.79 12.34
C TRP A 44 18.00 -5.90 13.39
N ASP A 45 19.19 -6.20 13.93
CA ASP A 45 19.34 -7.10 15.09
C ASP A 45 18.65 -6.53 16.33
N ALA A 46 18.88 -5.26 16.61
CA ALA A 46 18.23 -4.57 17.73
C ALA A 46 16.70 -4.52 17.60
N VAL A 47 16.17 -4.33 16.38
CA VAL A 47 14.73 -4.36 16.11
C VAL A 47 14.13 -5.75 16.37
N VAL A 48 14.80 -6.82 15.90
CA VAL A 48 14.37 -8.20 16.16
C VAL A 48 14.27 -8.46 17.66
N GLY A 49 15.30 -8.08 18.41
CA GLY A 49 15.31 -8.25 19.87
C GLY A 49 14.30 -7.35 20.60
N TRP A 50 14.13 -6.10 20.16
CA TRP A 50 13.20 -5.15 20.77
C TRP A 50 11.73 -5.56 20.62
N LEU A 51 11.37 -6.11 19.46
CA LEU A 51 10.02 -6.55 19.15
C LEU A 51 9.76 -8.02 19.50
N ASP A 52 10.77 -8.72 20.04
CA ASP A 52 10.70 -10.14 20.37
C ASP A 52 10.17 -11.00 19.20
N LEU A 53 10.70 -10.73 18.00
CA LEU A 53 10.29 -11.46 16.80
C LEU A 53 10.93 -12.86 16.81
N GLY A 54 10.14 -13.86 17.24
CA GLY A 54 10.61 -15.20 17.58
C GLY A 54 11.23 -15.95 16.40
N PHE A 55 12.54 -16.19 16.47
CA PHE A 55 13.24 -17.15 15.64
C PHE A 55 13.32 -18.49 16.39
N ALA A 56 12.82 -19.56 15.78
CA ALA A 56 12.94 -20.92 16.33
C ALA A 56 14.40 -21.40 16.30
N THR A 57 15.12 -21.11 15.22
CA THR A 57 16.57 -21.25 15.10
C THR A 57 17.17 -19.85 14.96
N PRO A 58 18.05 -19.41 15.88
CA PRO A 58 18.71 -18.11 15.76
C PRO A 58 19.55 -18.00 14.47
N TYR A 59 19.51 -16.83 13.83
CA TYR A 59 20.39 -16.54 12.71
C TYR A 59 21.84 -16.39 13.15
N THR A 60 22.77 -16.69 12.24
CA THR A 60 24.22 -16.58 12.48
C THR A 60 24.81 -15.29 11.92
N ARG A 61 24.09 -14.62 11.02
CA ARG A 61 24.47 -13.36 10.39
C ARG A 61 23.21 -12.56 10.06
N VAL A 62 23.24 -11.26 10.31
CA VAL A 62 22.11 -10.36 10.02
C VAL A 62 21.99 -10.11 8.53
N LEU A 63 23.09 -9.79 7.85
CA LEU A 63 23.14 -9.47 6.41
C LEU A 63 24.23 -10.29 5.71
N ASP A 64 23.91 -10.83 4.55
CA ASP A 64 24.86 -11.34 3.56
C ASP A 64 24.61 -10.69 2.20
N ALA A 65 25.43 -9.69 1.85
CA ALA A 65 25.43 -9.02 0.55
C ALA A 65 26.63 -9.44 -0.33
N SER A 66 27.23 -10.60 -0.09
CA SER A 66 28.42 -11.08 -0.83
C SER A 66 28.17 -11.30 -2.33
N ARG A 67 26.90 -11.43 -2.75
CA ARG A 67 26.47 -11.60 -4.13
C ARG A 67 26.02 -10.28 -4.81
N GLY A 68 26.21 -9.15 -4.15
CA GLY A 68 25.70 -7.85 -4.54
C GLY A 68 24.46 -7.43 -3.71
N PRO A 69 24.22 -6.11 -3.56
CA PRO A 69 23.07 -5.60 -2.80
C PRO A 69 21.72 -6.04 -3.37
N GLU A 70 21.62 -6.28 -4.68
CA GLU A 70 20.44 -6.78 -5.36
C GLU A 70 20.04 -8.20 -4.93
N TRP A 71 21.00 -8.99 -4.40
CA TRP A 71 20.81 -10.36 -3.95
C TRP A 71 21.06 -10.52 -2.45
N ALA A 72 20.93 -9.43 -1.71
CA ALA A 72 21.13 -9.43 -0.26
C ALA A 72 20.16 -10.40 0.44
N GLN A 73 20.69 -11.17 1.39
CA GLN A 73 19.98 -12.09 2.25
C GLN A 73 20.05 -11.61 3.70
N TRP A 74 18.95 -11.75 4.42
CA TRP A 74 18.83 -11.24 5.77
C TRP A 74 18.53 -12.36 6.77
N PHE A 75 19.10 -12.23 7.99
CA PHE A 75 18.91 -13.19 9.07
C PHE A 75 19.33 -14.61 8.69
N VAL A 76 20.50 -14.71 8.07
CA VAL A 76 21.04 -15.94 7.45
C VAL A 76 21.21 -17.05 8.47
N GLY A 77 20.70 -18.24 8.14
CA GLY A 77 20.69 -19.41 9.01
C GLY A 77 19.58 -19.41 10.06
N GLY A 78 18.82 -18.31 10.17
CA GLY A 78 17.67 -18.24 11.04
C GLY A 78 16.45 -18.98 10.46
N GLU A 79 15.67 -19.61 11.32
CA GLU A 79 14.37 -20.19 10.98
C GLU A 79 13.29 -19.56 11.83
N LEU A 80 12.18 -19.18 11.17
CA LEU A 80 11.02 -18.57 11.80
C LEU A 80 9.75 -18.92 11.04
N ASN A 81 8.62 -18.52 11.59
CA ASN A 81 7.34 -18.48 10.85
C ASN A 81 6.69 -17.13 11.07
N LEU A 82 6.47 -16.37 9.98
CA LEU A 82 5.89 -15.02 10.03
C LEU A 82 4.54 -15.03 10.77
N ALA A 83 3.64 -15.97 10.45
CA ALA A 83 2.33 -16.02 11.08
C ALA A 83 2.43 -16.35 12.58
N TRP A 84 3.33 -17.26 12.97
CA TRP A 84 3.56 -17.56 14.39
C TRP A 84 4.09 -16.33 15.14
N SER A 85 5.04 -15.61 14.58
CA SER A 85 5.58 -14.38 15.21
C SER A 85 4.50 -13.30 15.35
N CYS A 86 3.53 -13.25 14.43
CA CYS A 86 2.41 -12.32 14.50
C CYS A 86 1.35 -12.71 15.54
N ILE A 87 1.01 -14.00 15.65
CA ILE A 87 -0.16 -14.41 16.43
C ILE A 87 0.13 -15.43 17.52
N GLY A 88 1.10 -16.35 17.31
CA GLY A 88 1.35 -17.46 18.24
C GLY A 88 1.82 -17.01 19.62
N GLY A 89 2.81 -16.12 19.68
CA GLY A 89 3.31 -15.55 20.93
C GLY A 89 2.22 -14.79 21.70
N HIS A 90 1.42 -14.00 20.99
CA HIS A 90 0.32 -13.23 21.59
C HIS A 90 -0.85 -14.13 22.01
N ALA A 91 -1.13 -15.22 21.30
CA ALA A 91 -2.11 -16.21 21.71
C ALA A 91 -1.77 -16.87 23.05
N ALA A 92 -0.48 -17.02 23.35
CA ALA A 92 -0.01 -17.51 24.64
C ALA A 92 -0.02 -16.42 25.74
N ALA A 93 0.47 -15.21 25.41
CA ALA A 93 0.67 -14.14 26.38
C ALA A 93 -0.62 -13.35 26.71
N THR A 94 -1.44 -13.08 25.70
CA THR A 94 -2.68 -12.28 25.81
C THR A 94 -3.84 -12.90 25.04
N PRO A 95 -4.24 -14.16 25.36
CA PRO A 95 -5.14 -15.00 24.57
C PRO A 95 -6.50 -14.37 24.25
N ASP A 96 -7.04 -13.61 25.20
CA ASP A 96 -8.39 -13.07 25.12
C ASP A 96 -8.43 -11.64 24.53
N ARG A 97 -7.26 -11.05 24.20
CA ARG A 97 -7.18 -9.77 23.49
C ARG A 97 -7.71 -9.95 22.07
N GLU A 98 -8.50 -8.98 21.59
CA GLU A 98 -8.94 -8.97 20.19
C GLU A 98 -7.72 -8.84 19.27
N ALA A 99 -7.57 -9.78 18.34
CA ALA A 99 -6.56 -9.72 17.29
C ALA A 99 -7.10 -9.02 16.04
N VAL A 100 -8.33 -9.37 15.65
CA VAL A 100 -8.98 -8.80 14.48
C VAL A 100 -10.46 -8.53 14.73
N VAL A 101 -10.92 -7.38 14.23
CA VAL A 101 -12.33 -6.97 14.20
C VAL A 101 -12.67 -6.58 12.77
N ALA A 102 -13.77 -7.09 12.24
CA ALA A 102 -14.24 -6.77 10.87
C ALA A 102 -15.65 -6.18 10.96
N GLU A 103 -15.86 -5.07 10.24
CA GLU A 103 -17.18 -4.46 10.04
C GLU A 103 -17.57 -4.54 8.56
N ARG A 104 -18.69 -5.17 8.27
CA ARG A 104 -19.26 -5.27 6.94
C ARG A 104 -20.04 -4.00 6.56
N GLU A 105 -20.40 -3.87 5.27
CA GLU A 105 -21.16 -2.72 4.77
C GLU A 105 -22.56 -2.60 5.40
N ASP A 106 -23.18 -3.72 5.78
CA ASP A 106 -24.48 -3.75 6.47
C ASP A 106 -24.39 -3.44 7.97
N GLY A 107 -23.17 -3.22 8.49
CA GLY A 107 -22.90 -2.92 9.89
C GLY A 107 -22.73 -4.14 10.79
N GLU A 108 -22.77 -5.37 10.23
CA GLU A 108 -22.42 -6.56 10.99
C GLU A 108 -20.95 -6.53 11.40
N VAL A 109 -20.69 -6.85 12.67
CA VAL A 109 -19.34 -6.87 13.25
C VAL A 109 -19.01 -8.28 13.71
N SER A 110 -17.85 -8.75 13.30
CA SER A 110 -17.25 -10.01 13.76
C SER A 110 -15.87 -9.76 14.33
N SER A 111 -15.44 -10.60 15.27
CA SER A 111 -14.09 -10.49 15.85
C SER A 111 -13.50 -11.85 16.16
N ARG A 112 -12.16 -11.89 16.30
CA ARG A 112 -11.40 -13.02 16.84
C ARG A 112 -10.39 -12.51 17.87
N SER A 113 -10.33 -13.18 19.00
CA SER A 113 -9.20 -13.00 19.92
C SER A 113 -7.94 -13.66 19.34
N TYR A 114 -6.76 -13.35 19.92
CA TYR A 114 -5.52 -13.98 19.50
C TYR A 114 -5.57 -15.51 19.59
N ARG A 115 -6.17 -16.06 20.65
CA ARG A 115 -6.39 -17.50 20.81
C ARG A 115 -7.26 -18.08 19.69
N GLN A 116 -8.41 -17.42 19.43
CA GLN A 116 -9.34 -17.87 18.40
C GLN A 116 -8.72 -17.78 17.01
N LEU A 117 -8.01 -16.68 16.73
CA LEU A 117 -7.32 -16.52 15.45
C LEU A 117 -6.22 -17.58 15.25
N ALA A 118 -5.43 -17.88 16.28
CA ALA A 118 -4.40 -18.90 16.21
C ALA A 118 -4.98 -20.31 16.00
N ASP A 119 -6.11 -20.63 16.67
CA ASP A 119 -6.80 -21.91 16.47
C ASP A 119 -7.38 -22.02 15.05
N ASP A 120 -8.10 -20.99 14.59
CA ASP A 120 -8.67 -20.94 13.24
C ASP A 120 -7.56 -21.09 12.16
N VAL A 121 -6.42 -20.39 12.35
CA VAL A 121 -5.23 -20.45 11.48
C VAL A 121 -4.64 -21.86 11.44
N ALA A 122 -4.40 -22.46 12.59
CA ALA A 122 -3.82 -23.80 12.69
C ALA A 122 -4.73 -24.86 12.06
N ARG A 123 -6.06 -24.74 12.24
CA ARG A 123 -7.04 -25.63 11.66
C ARG A 123 -7.18 -25.46 10.15
N LEU A 124 -7.22 -24.24 9.66
CA LEU A 124 -7.26 -23.99 8.21
C LEU A 124 -5.98 -24.46 7.52
N ALA A 125 -4.80 -24.25 8.14
CA ALA A 125 -3.54 -24.78 7.65
C ALA A 125 -3.55 -26.31 7.56
N GLY A 126 -4.09 -27.01 8.58
CA GLY A 126 -4.26 -28.46 8.58
C GLY A 126 -5.20 -28.94 7.48
N GLY A 127 -6.30 -28.23 7.24
CA GLY A 127 -7.23 -28.51 6.17
C GLY A 127 -6.63 -28.31 4.78
N LEU A 128 -5.90 -27.22 4.54
CA LEU A 128 -5.18 -26.98 3.28
C LEU A 128 -4.15 -28.10 3.02
N ARG A 129 -3.42 -28.53 4.05
CA ARG A 129 -2.51 -29.68 3.94
C ARG A 129 -3.24 -30.96 3.55
N SER A 130 -4.43 -31.21 4.11
CA SER A 130 -5.28 -32.36 3.77
C SER A 130 -5.79 -32.31 2.32
N LEU A 131 -5.93 -31.10 1.76
CA LEU A 131 -6.24 -30.87 0.34
C LEU A 131 -5.01 -31.01 -0.59
N GLY A 132 -3.84 -31.35 -0.04
CA GLY A 132 -2.60 -31.53 -0.81
C GLY A 132 -1.92 -30.22 -1.19
N VAL A 133 -2.06 -29.18 -0.36
CA VAL A 133 -1.23 -27.97 -0.42
C VAL A 133 0.00 -28.22 0.45
N ASP A 134 1.18 -28.09 -0.12
CA ASP A 134 2.46 -28.29 0.55
C ASP A 134 3.20 -26.96 0.80
N ASP A 135 4.33 -27.02 1.52
CA ASP A 135 5.23 -25.87 1.69
C ASP A 135 5.75 -25.37 0.33
N GLY A 136 5.89 -24.07 0.21
CA GLY A 136 6.28 -23.42 -1.05
C GLY A 136 5.21 -23.40 -2.13
N ASP A 137 4.07 -24.09 -1.95
CA ASP A 137 2.93 -23.98 -2.87
C ASP A 137 2.30 -22.58 -2.79
N ARG A 138 1.81 -22.08 -3.93
CA ARG A 138 1.17 -20.76 -4.02
C ARG A 138 -0.33 -20.91 -3.90
N VAL A 139 -0.91 -20.12 -2.99
CA VAL A 139 -2.36 -20.12 -2.75
C VAL A 139 -2.91 -18.72 -3.03
N GLY A 140 -3.80 -18.62 -4.01
CA GLY A 140 -4.50 -17.37 -4.33
C GLY A 140 -5.46 -16.98 -3.20
N LEU A 141 -5.40 -15.73 -2.76
CA LEU A 141 -6.30 -15.16 -1.76
C LEU A 141 -7.14 -14.05 -2.40
N VAL A 142 -8.42 -14.34 -2.69
CA VAL A 142 -9.36 -13.43 -3.36
C VAL A 142 -10.56 -13.24 -2.46
N MET A 143 -10.45 -12.37 -1.45
CA MET A 143 -11.47 -12.19 -0.41
C MET A 143 -11.67 -10.71 -0.07
N PRO A 144 -12.88 -10.29 0.34
CA PRO A 144 -13.08 -9.00 0.97
C PRO A 144 -12.37 -8.96 2.32
N MET A 145 -12.05 -7.75 2.80
CA MET A 145 -11.44 -7.56 4.11
C MET A 145 -12.37 -8.06 5.21
N SER A 146 -11.96 -9.13 5.87
CA SER A 146 -12.77 -9.86 6.85
C SER A 146 -11.88 -10.62 7.83
N THR A 147 -12.44 -11.09 8.94
CA THR A 147 -11.71 -11.99 9.85
C THR A 147 -11.23 -13.24 9.13
N ALA A 148 -12.03 -13.79 8.20
CA ALA A 148 -11.68 -14.96 7.40
C ALA A 148 -10.51 -14.68 6.43
N ALA A 149 -10.45 -13.49 5.80
CA ALA A 149 -9.33 -13.11 4.94
C ALA A 149 -8.01 -13.03 5.72
N VAL A 150 -8.05 -12.49 6.94
CA VAL A 150 -6.90 -12.42 7.85
C VAL A 150 -6.49 -13.82 8.32
N THR A 151 -7.45 -14.67 8.68
CA THR A 151 -7.20 -16.08 9.02
C THR A 151 -6.52 -16.81 7.86
N ALA A 152 -7.05 -16.66 6.63
CA ALA A 152 -6.50 -17.32 5.44
C ALA A 152 -5.06 -16.85 5.14
N PHE A 153 -4.79 -15.54 5.23
CA PHE A 153 -3.43 -15.00 5.05
C PHE A 153 -2.43 -15.67 6.00
N HIS A 154 -2.76 -15.71 7.29
CA HIS A 154 -1.88 -16.33 8.28
C HIS A 154 -1.82 -17.86 8.14
N ALA A 155 -2.92 -18.55 7.78
CA ALA A 155 -2.93 -20.00 7.63
C ALA A 155 -2.03 -20.49 6.49
N ILE A 156 -2.02 -19.76 5.36
CA ILE A 156 -1.11 -20.06 4.24
C ILE A 156 0.35 -19.90 4.69
N ALA A 157 0.68 -18.79 5.36
CA ALA A 157 2.02 -18.53 5.87
C ALA A 157 2.42 -19.50 7.00
N TRP A 158 1.44 -19.91 7.84
CA TRP A 158 1.65 -20.86 8.95
C TRP A 158 2.19 -22.20 8.50
N MET A 159 1.70 -22.69 7.37
CA MET A 159 2.13 -23.99 6.82
C MET A 159 3.34 -23.89 5.86
N GLY A 160 3.97 -22.72 5.72
CA GLY A 160 5.11 -22.49 4.82
C GLY A 160 4.72 -22.32 3.35
N ALA A 161 3.43 -22.24 3.03
CA ALA A 161 2.95 -21.94 1.68
C ALA A 161 3.04 -20.42 1.39
N VAL A 162 2.93 -20.06 0.11
CA VAL A 162 3.13 -18.69 -0.38
C VAL A 162 1.79 -18.03 -0.68
N VAL A 163 1.48 -16.96 0.01
CA VAL A 163 0.27 -16.17 -0.22
C VAL A 163 0.39 -15.43 -1.55
N VAL A 164 -0.62 -15.55 -2.39
CA VAL A 164 -0.80 -14.71 -3.58
C VAL A 164 -2.02 -13.82 -3.34
N PRO A 165 -1.84 -12.65 -2.70
CA PRO A 165 -2.97 -11.77 -2.40
C PRO A 165 -3.43 -11.10 -3.69
N ILE A 166 -4.70 -11.23 -4.00
CA ILE A 166 -5.32 -10.73 -5.22
C ILE A 166 -6.49 -9.84 -4.83
N PHE A 167 -6.54 -8.62 -5.35
CA PHE A 167 -7.60 -7.69 -5.06
C PHE A 167 -8.98 -8.28 -5.41
N SER A 168 -9.88 -8.30 -4.42
CA SER A 168 -11.21 -8.92 -4.51
C SER A 168 -12.10 -8.34 -5.61
N GLY A 169 -11.79 -7.13 -6.03
CA GLY A 169 -12.50 -6.43 -7.09
C GLY A 169 -11.92 -6.61 -8.50
N PHE A 170 -10.88 -7.42 -8.74
CA PHE A 170 -10.34 -7.61 -10.08
C PHE A 170 -11.28 -8.37 -11.01
N SER A 171 -11.12 -8.15 -12.33
CA SER A 171 -11.77 -8.95 -13.37
C SER A 171 -11.26 -10.39 -13.38
N ALA A 172 -12.03 -11.31 -13.96
CA ALA A 172 -11.63 -12.70 -14.11
C ALA A 172 -10.26 -12.85 -14.82
N GLN A 173 -10.01 -12.07 -15.87
CA GLN A 173 -8.72 -12.07 -16.59
C GLN A 173 -7.55 -11.63 -15.70
N ALA A 174 -7.76 -10.59 -14.86
CA ALA A 174 -6.72 -10.12 -13.95
C ALA A 174 -6.42 -11.13 -12.85
N ILE A 175 -7.42 -11.85 -12.35
CA ILE A 175 -7.25 -12.95 -11.39
C ILE A 175 -6.52 -14.11 -12.08
N ALA A 176 -7.00 -14.56 -13.25
CA ALA A 176 -6.40 -15.65 -14.00
C ALA A 176 -4.91 -15.44 -14.29
N SER A 177 -4.54 -14.25 -14.77
CA SER A 177 -3.15 -13.93 -15.10
C SER A 177 -2.20 -14.10 -13.90
N ARG A 178 -2.65 -13.76 -12.68
CA ARG A 178 -1.85 -13.89 -11.46
C ARG A 178 -1.77 -15.33 -10.97
N LEU A 179 -2.88 -16.07 -11.06
CA LEU A 179 -2.91 -17.49 -10.70
C LEU A 179 -2.02 -18.34 -11.62
N VAL A 180 -2.04 -18.04 -12.91
CA VAL A 180 -1.18 -18.73 -13.90
C VAL A 180 0.28 -18.37 -13.70
N ASP A 181 0.62 -17.09 -13.60
CA ASP A 181 1.99 -16.63 -13.44
C ASP A 181 2.63 -17.13 -12.14
N SER A 182 1.89 -17.11 -11.04
CA SER A 182 2.35 -17.67 -9.76
C SER A 182 2.41 -19.20 -9.75
N GLY A 183 1.70 -19.88 -10.66
CA GLY A 183 1.48 -21.32 -10.60
C GLY A 183 0.69 -21.73 -9.36
N ALA A 184 -0.36 -20.98 -9.01
CA ALA A 184 -1.20 -21.27 -7.84
C ALA A 184 -1.88 -22.64 -7.95
N VAL A 185 -1.87 -23.38 -6.83
CA VAL A 185 -2.46 -24.73 -6.76
C VAL A 185 -3.85 -24.74 -6.11
N ALA A 186 -4.14 -23.73 -5.30
CA ALA A 186 -5.42 -23.54 -4.64
C ALA A 186 -5.80 -22.06 -4.59
N VAL A 187 -7.08 -21.78 -4.38
CA VAL A 187 -7.62 -20.45 -4.15
C VAL A 187 -8.51 -20.46 -2.92
N ILE A 188 -8.37 -19.46 -2.07
CA ILE A 188 -9.32 -19.15 -1.00
C ILE A 188 -10.10 -17.92 -1.41
N THR A 189 -11.43 -18.00 -1.37
CA THR A 189 -12.32 -16.92 -1.83
C THR A 189 -13.57 -16.81 -0.95
N ALA A 190 -14.38 -15.78 -1.20
CA ALA A 190 -15.70 -15.62 -0.60
C ALA A 190 -16.80 -15.90 -1.64
N ASP A 191 -17.99 -16.24 -1.17
CA ASP A 191 -19.19 -16.32 -2.02
C ASP A 191 -19.44 -15.01 -2.76
N ALA A 192 -19.63 -13.92 -2.04
CA ALA A 192 -19.81 -12.58 -2.54
C ALA A 192 -19.41 -11.54 -1.47
N SER A 193 -19.39 -10.26 -1.82
CA SER A 193 -19.36 -9.12 -0.89
C SER A 193 -20.49 -8.15 -1.24
N THR A 194 -20.63 -7.09 -0.45
CA THR A 194 -21.60 -6.01 -0.73
C THR A 194 -20.85 -4.70 -0.94
N ARG A 195 -21.20 -3.97 -2.01
CA ARG A 195 -20.65 -2.64 -2.25
C ARG A 195 -21.75 -1.68 -2.71
N ARG A 196 -21.98 -0.59 -1.98
CA ARG A 196 -23.08 0.37 -2.16
C ARG A 196 -24.45 -0.31 -2.21
N GLY A 197 -24.67 -1.28 -1.30
CA GLY A 197 -25.91 -2.05 -1.23
C GLY A 197 -26.12 -3.07 -2.36
N THR A 198 -25.13 -3.21 -3.27
CA THR A 198 -25.19 -4.18 -4.37
C THR A 198 -24.26 -5.35 -4.12
N GLN A 199 -24.75 -6.56 -4.36
CA GLN A 199 -23.93 -7.77 -4.27
C GLN A 199 -22.86 -7.79 -5.36
N VAL A 200 -21.63 -8.15 -4.97
CA VAL A 200 -20.49 -8.38 -5.86
C VAL A 200 -20.13 -9.85 -5.81
N ASP A 201 -20.35 -10.58 -6.91
CA ASP A 201 -20.20 -12.02 -7.00
C ASP A 201 -18.72 -12.43 -7.17
N ILE A 202 -17.99 -12.57 -6.06
CA ILE A 202 -16.56 -12.87 -6.07
C ILE A 202 -16.32 -14.28 -6.58
N LYS A 203 -17.05 -15.30 -6.03
CA LYS A 203 -16.91 -16.70 -6.44
C LYS A 203 -17.16 -16.90 -7.93
N ALA A 204 -18.17 -16.26 -8.50
CA ALA A 204 -18.47 -16.35 -9.93
C ALA A 204 -17.32 -15.77 -10.78
N THR A 205 -16.71 -14.66 -10.32
CA THR A 205 -15.54 -14.06 -10.98
C THR A 205 -14.32 -14.98 -10.89
N VAL A 206 -14.09 -15.63 -9.75
CA VAL A 206 -13.03 -16.64 -9.57
C VAL A 206 -13.28 -17.82 -10.47
N ASP A 207 -14.51 -18.33 -10.55
CA ASP A 207 -14.86 -19.48 -11.43
C ASP A 207 -14.59 -19.17 -12.91
N ALA A 208 -14.88 -17.96 -13.35
CA ALA A 208 -14.54 -17.52 -14.69
C ALA A 208 -13.02 -17.46 -14.91
N ALA A 209 -12.26 -16.96 -13.92
CA ALA A 209 -10.79 -16.90 -13.98
C ALA A 209 -10.16 -18.32 -14.06
N LEU A 210 -10.75 -19.28 -13.40
CA LEU A 210 -10.25 -20.68 -13.36
C LEU A 210 -10.42 -21.43 -14.68
N GLN A 211 -11.15 -20.91 -15.66
CA GLN A 211 -11.18 -21.46 -17.02
C GLN A 211 -9.80 -21.34 -17.68
N ASP A 212 -9.06 -20.27 -17.37
CA ASP A 212 -7.73 -19.99 -17.90
C ASP A 212 -6.59 -20.41 -16.93
N ALA A 213 -6.93 -20.83 -15.70
CA ALA A 213 -5.96 -21.24 -14.67
C ALA A 213 -6.15 -22.71 -14.23
N PRO A 214 -5.90 -23.69 -15.11
CA PRO A 214 -6.18 -25.11 -14.85
C PRO A 214 -5.28 -25.73 -13.76
N GLY A 215 -4.22 -25.06 -13.33
CA GLY A 215 -3.35 -25.50 -12.24
C GLY A 215 -4.00 -25.48 -10.86
N VAL A 216 -5.07 -24.71 -10.68
CA VAL A 216 -5.81 -24.62 -9.42
C VAL A 216 -6.70 -25.88 -9.25
N ARG A 217 -6.39 -26.68 -8.24
CA ARG A 217 -7.06 -27.94 -7.94
C ARG A 217 -8.23 -27.78 -6.99
N HIS A 218 -8.13 -26.85 -6.02
CA HIS A 218 -9.11 -26.64 -4.96
C HIS A 218 -9.46 -25.16 -4.81
N VAL A 219 -10.74 -24.92 -4.47
CA VAL A 219 -11.27 -23.58 -4.16
C VAL A 219 -11.98 -23.67 -2.81
N VAL A 220 -11.40 -23.04 -1.79
CA VAL A 220 -12.04 -22.92 -0.48
C VAL A 220 -12.93 -21.68 -0.49
N VAL A 221 -14.21 -21.87 -0.15
CA VAL A 221 -15.24 -20.82 -0.27
C VAL A 221 -15.79 -20.45 1.10
N HIS A 222 -15.51 -19.22 1.56
CA HIS A 222 -16.09 -18.66 2.76
C HIS A 222 -17.47 -18.05 2.46
N ARG A 223 -18.48 -18.36 3.28
CA ARG A 223 -19.84 -17.79 3.20
C ARG A 223 -19.88 -16.41 3.85
N HIS A 224 -19.40 -15.39 3.13
CA HIS A 224 -19.26 -14.03 3.67
C HIS A 224 -20.61 -13.30 3.79
N VAL A 225 -21.46 -13.40 2.78
CA VAL A 225 -22.81 -12.80 2.76
C VAL A 225 -23.93 -13.85 2.69
N GLY A 226 -23.59 -15.13 2.60
CA GLY A 226 -24.55 -16.22 2.49
C GLY A 226 -25.21 -16.31 1.11
N ALA A 227 -24.51 -15.83 0.05
CA ALA A 227 -25.02 -15.89 -1.31
C ALA A 227 -25.06 -17.33 -1.84
N ASP A 228 -26.09 -17.63 -2.64
CA ASP A 228 -26.12 -18.87 -3.41
C ASP A 228 -25.16 -18.74 -4.61
N VAL A 229 -24.18 -19.66 -4.66
CA VAL A 229 -23.12 -19.61 -5.68
C VAL A 229 -23.00 -20.96 -6.41
N PRO A 230 -22.63 -20.95 -7.69
CA PRO A 230 -22.32 -22.17 -8.41
C PRO A 230 -21.27 -23.02 -7.67
N TRP A 231 -21.49 -24.35 -7.63
CA TRP A 231 -20.65 -25.29 -6.90
C TRP A 231 -20.14 -26.41 -7.79
N ARG A 232 -18.83 -26.58 -7.85
CA ARG A 232 -18.20 -27.69 -8.58
C ARG A 232 -17.68 -28.74 -7.61
N SER A 233 -18.41 -29.85 -7.51
CA SER A 233 -18.00 -30.98 -6.68
C SER A 233 -16.62 -31.52 -7.05
N GLY A 234 -15.81 -31.84 -6.04
CA GLY A 234 -14.44 -32.33 -6.19
C GLY A 234 -13.39 -31.23 -6.36
N ARG A 235 -13.81 -29.97 -6.57
CA ARG A 235 -12.93 -28.79 -6.60
C ARG A 235 -13.24 -27.83 -5.45
N ASP A 236 -14.52 -27.49 -5.27
CA ASP A 236 -14.98 -26.49 -4.32
C ASP A 236 -15.19 -27.14 -2.95
N VAL A 237 -14.64 -26.50 -1.92
CA VAL A 237 -14.71 -26.94 -0.52
C VAL A 237 -15.30 -25.79 0.30
N ASP A 238 -16.30 -26.09 1.11
CA ASP A 238 -16.83 -25.07 2.03
C ASP A 238 -15.77 -24.72 3.09
N TRP A 239 -15.77 -23.48 3.55
CA TRP A 239 -14.82 -23.00 4.56
C TRP A 239 -14.83 -23.88 5.83
N ASP A 240 -16.01 -24.23 6.32
CA ASP A 240 -16.14 -25.02 7.54
C ASP A 240 -15.63 -26.47 7.34
N ASP A 241 -15.83 -27.03 6.14
CA ASP A 241 -15.30 -28.35 5.76
C ASP A 241 -13.77 -28.30 5.53
N ALA A 242 -13.23 -27.13 5.20
CA ALA A 242 -11.78 -26.91 5.04
C ALA A 242 -11.05 -26.73 6.38
N LEU A 243 -11.75 -26.61 7.51
CA LEU A 243 -11.14 -26.58 8.83
C LEU A 243 -10.80 -27.99 9.30
N GLY A 244 -9.54 -28.39 9.13
CA GLY A 244 -9.03 -29.70 9.54
C GLY A 244 -8.61 -29.78 11.01
N GLU A 245 -7.79 -30.79 11.33
CA GLU A 245 -7.08 -30.84 12.60
C GLU A 245 -6.04 -29.72 12.67
N ALA A 246 -5.90 -29.10 13.84
CA ALA A 246 -4.92 -28.04 14.05
C ALA A 246 -3.49 -28.60 13.88
N VAL A 247 -2.65 -27.87 13.16
CA VAL A 247 -1.24 -28.23 12.92
C VAL A 247 -0.32 -27.17 13.49
N ASP A 248 0.88 -27.59 13.93
CA ASP A 248 1.92 -26.68 14.37
C ASP A 248 2.44 -25.82 13.20
N PRO A 249 2.99 -24.62 13.49
CA PRO A 249 3.62 -23.79 12.49
C PRO A 249 4.82 -24.50 11.87
N MET A 250 4.98 -24.33 10.57
CA MET A 250 6.15 -24.82 9.88
C MET A 250 7.28 -23.80 10.03
N TRP A 251 8.36 -24.18 10.71
CA TRP A 251 9.57 -23.38 10.80
C TRP A 251 10.33 -23.46 9.48
N VAL A 252 10.62 -22.30 8.91
CA VAL A 252 11.25 -22.19 7.59
C VAL A 252 12.44 -21.22 7.64
N PRO A 253 13.42 -21.36 6.74
CA PRO A 253 14.51 -20.38 6.63
C PRO A 253 13.97 -18.96 6.46
N SER A 254 14.66 -17.95 7.00
CA SER A 254 14.27 -16.53 6.91
C SER A 254 14.03 -16.07 5.47
N GLU A 255 14.76 -16.63 4.50
CA GLU A 255 14.66 -16.36 3.07
C GLU A 255 13.60 -17.21 2.34
N HIS A 256 12.84 -18.05 3.05
CA HIS A 256 11.74 -18.80 2.44
C HIS A 256 10.63 -17.84 1.95
N PRO A 257 10.16 -17.96 0.71
CA PRO A 257 9.08 -17.10 0.19
C PRO A 257 7.80 -17.23 1.02
N VAL A 258 7.18 -16.09 1.32
CA VAL A 258 5.90 -16.04 2.07
C VAL A 258 4.80 -15.40 1.25
N MET A 259 5.15 -14.49 0.34
CA MET A 259 4.15 -13.75 -0.43
C MET A 259 4.66 -13.40 -1.82
N LEU A 260 3.78 -13.55 -2.84
CA LEU A 260 3.97 -12.98 -4.16
C LEU A 260 2.98 -11.82 -4.34
N ALA A 261 3.47 -10.61 -4.21
CA ALA A 261 2.65 -9.41 -4.36
C ALA A 261 2.75 -8.85 -5.77
N TYR A 262 1.61 -8.80 -6.49
CA TYR A 262 1.58 -8.39 -7.88
C TYR A 262 1.37 -6.90 -8.07
N THR A 263 2.23 -6.27 -8.87
CA THR A 263 2.09 -4.88 -9.31
C THR A 263 1.79 -4.79 -10.80
N SER A 264 1.14 -3.69 -11.21
CA SER A 264 0.97 -3.37 -12.63
C SER A 264 2.32 -2.97 -13.22
N GLY A 265 2.92 -3.84 -14.03
CA GLY A 265 4.16 -3.51 -14.71
C GLY A 265 3.98 -2.42 -15.77
N THR A 266 4.99 -1.57 -15.97
CA THR A 266 5.03 -0.58 -17.06
C THR A 266 4.96 -1.22 -18.45
N THR A 267 5.37 -2.50 -18.57
CA THR A 267 5.35 -3.30 -19.81
C THR A 267 4.08 -4.10 -20.06
N GLY A 268 3.04 -3.93 -19.22
CA GLY A 268 1.73 -4.58 -19.40
C GLY A 268 1.57 -5.95 -18.73
N ARG A 269 2.62 -6.72 -18.44
CA ARG A 269 2.51 -7.97 -17.67
C ARG A 269 2.67 -7.68 -16.18
N PRO A 270 1.80 -8.25 -15.29
CA PRO A 270 1.98 -8.15 -13.85
C PRO A 270 3.36 -8.64 -13.42
N LYS A 271 3.95 -8.04 -12.38
CA LYS A 271 5.20 -8.46 -11.76
C LYS A 271 4.88 -9.01 -10.39
N GLY A 272 5.18 -10.28 -10.14
CA GLY A 272 5.09 -10.88 -8.81
C GLY A 272 6.36 -10.56 -8.00
N ALA A 273 6.30 -9.59 -7.11
CA ALA A 273 7.39 -9.30 -6.18
C ALA A 273 7.48 -10.40 -5.12
N VAL A 274 8.66 -11.00 -4.96
CA VAL A 274 8.90 -12.10 -4.02
C VAL A 274 9.27 -11.54 -2.66
N HIS A 275 8.44 -11.79 -1.66
CA HIS A 275 8.73 -11.47 -0.27
C HIS A 275 8.97 -12.73 0.56
N VAL A 276 9.89 -12.63 1.53
CA VAL A 276 10.34 -13.74 2.37
C VAL A 276 9.92 -13.56 3.82
N HIS A 277 9.81 -14.66 4.56
CA HIS A 277 9.32 -14.67 5.95
C HIS A 277 10.05 -13.68 6.85
N GLY A 278 11.39 -13.77 6.93
CA GLY A 278 12.16 -12.91 7.82
C GLY A 278 12.16 -11.44 7.41
N GLY A 279 12.45 -11.19 6.13
CA GLY A 279 12.57 -9.82 5.62
C GLY A 279 11.27 -9.03 5.71
N LEU A 280 10.15 -9.61 5.30
CA LEU A 280 8.85 -8.96 5.33
C LEU A 280 8.36 -8.72 6.77
N LEU A 281 8.47 -9.75 7.64
CA LEU A 281 8.07 -9.63 9.04
C LEU A 281 8.80 -8.48 9.74
N VAL A 282 10.14 -8.49 9.69
CA VAL A 282 10.96 -7.53 10.45
C VAL A 282 10.73 -6.11 9.95
N LYS A 283 10.64 -5.91 8.62
CA LYS A 283 10.40 -4.58 8.04
C LYS A 283 9.01 -4.05 8.41
N LEU A 284 7.95 -4.84 8.26
CA LEU A 284 6.59 -4.36 8.53
C LEU A 284 6.32 -4.17 10.03
N ALA A 285 6.87 -5.03 10.88
CA ALA A 285 6.81 -4.87 12.33
C ALA A 285 7.53 -3.58 12.77
N GLN A 286 8.72 -3.30 12.21
CA GLN A 286 9.47 -2.06 12.47
C GLN A 286 8.66 -0.83 12.08
N GLU A 287 8.04 -0.83 10.89
CA GLU A 287 7.27 0.32 10.40
C GLU A 287 6.02 0.60 11.26
N ALA A 288 5.25 -0.43 11.56
CA ALA A 288 4.07 -0.27 12.42
C ALA A 288 4.47 0.22 13.82
N HIS A 289 5.57 -0.29 14.37
CA HIS A 289 6.03 0.07 15.71
C HIS A 289 6.58 1.50 15.78
N PHE A 290 7.43 1.92 14.83
CA PHE A 290 8.06 3.25 14.90
C PHE A 290 7.29 4.31 14.13
N GLN A 291 6.89 4.08 12.88
CA GLN A 291 6.27 5.09 12.03
C GLN A 291 4.79 5.32 12.40
N ALA A 292 4.02 4.23 12.59
CA ALA A 292 2.66 4.34 13.08
C ALA A 292 2.57 4.50 14.61
N ASP A 293 3.69 4.40 15.31
CA ASP A 293 3.80 4.43 16.78
C ASP A 293 2.78 3.51 17.46
N LEU A 294 2.69 2.27 16.94
CA LEU A 294 1.74 1.28 17.42
C LEU A 294 2.21 0.68 18.74
N HIS A 295 1.36 0.76 19.76
CA HIS A 295 1.59 0.15 21.07
C HIS A 295 0.75 -1.14 21.24
N PRO A 296 1.18 -2.08 22.11
CA PRO A 296 0.40 -3.28 22.40
C PRO A 296 -1.03 -2.94 22.84
N GLY A 297 -2.02 -3.50 22.14
CA GLY A 297 -3.43 -3.27 22.39
C GLY A 297 -4.05 -2.07 21.66
N ASP A 298 -3.26 -1.32 20.90
CA ASP A 298 -3.79 -0.30 19.99
C ASP A 298 -4.66 -0.91 18.89
N ARG A 299 -5.56 -0.11 18.39
CA ARG A 299 -6.50 -0.46 17.31
C ARG A 299 -6.11 0.29 16.05
N LEU A 300 -5.62 -0.45 15.08
CA LEU A 300 -5.21 0.08 13.79
C LEU A 300 -6.18 -0.36 12.69
N ALA A 301 -6.57 0.59 11.86
CA ALA A 301 -7.27 0.31 10.60
C ALA A 301 -6.54 0.97 9.43
N TRP A 302 -6.57 0.31 8.27
CA TRP A 302 -6.22 0.91 6.99
C TRP A 302 -7.35 0.62 6.00
N ILE A 303 -7.88 1.65 5.34
CA ILE A 303 -8.94 1.48 4.33
C ILE A 303 -8.26 0.98 3.05
N THR A 304 -8.23 -0.34 2.90
CA THR A 304 -7.50 -1.04 1.84
C THR A 304 -8.12 -2.41 1.55
N ASP A 305 -7.45 -3.22 0.72
CA ASP A 305 -7.77 -4.61 0.42
C ASP A 305 -6.50 -5.46 0.56
N MET A 306 -6.64 -6.76 0.80
CA MET A 306 -5.51 -7.67 0.96
C MET A 306 -4.63 -7.74 -0.30
N GLY A 307 -5.20 -7.51 -1.47
CA GLY A 307 -4.48 -7.48 -2.76
C GLY A 307 -3.57 -6.26 -2.98
N TRP A 308 -3.51 -5.32 -2.03
CA TRP A 308 -2.58 -4.18 -2.03
C TRP A 308 -1.61 -4.31 -0.87
N ILE A 309 -0.37 -3.83 -1.02
CA ILE A 309 0.67 -3.99 0.01
C ILE A 309 0.24 -3.49 1.39
N MET A 310 -0.65 -2.49 1.47
CA MET A 310 -1.14 -1.97 2.75
C MET A 310 -2.07 -2.94 3.49
N GLY A 311 -2.66 -3.93 2.82
CA GLY A 311 -3.39 -5.02 3.48
C GLY A 311 -2.47 -5.93 4.30
N PRO A 312 -1.47 -6.58 3.68
CA PRO A 312 -0.41 -7.29 4.39
C PRO A 312 0.34 -6.41 5.40
N TRP A 313 0.65 -5.16 5.08
CA TRP A 313 1.29 -4.22 5.99
C TRP A 313 0.50 -4.04 7.29
N ALA A 314 -0.78 -3.72 7.17
CA ALA A 314 -1.65 -3.54 8.33
C ALA A 314 -1.80 -4.85 9.12
N THR A 315 -1.94 -5.99 8.44
CA THR A 315 -2.10 -7.30 9.06
C THR A 315 -0.86 -7.72 9.84
N ILE A 316 0.30 -7.75 9.17
CA ILE A 316 1.56 -8.18 9.78
C ILE A 316 2.02 -7.19 10.86
N GLY A 317 2.06 -5.90 10.52
CA GLY A 317 2.57 -4.88 11.43
C GLY A 317 1.73 -4.76 12.71
N THR A 318 0.41 -4.81 12.61
CA THR A 318 -0.47 -4.76 13.79
C THR A 318 -0.32 -5.98 14.67
N HIS A 319 -0.33 -7.17 14.08
CA HIS A 319 -0.26 -8.40 14.84
C HIS A 319 1.11 -8.64 15.45
N ALA A 320 2.20 -8.31 14.74
CA ALA A 320 3.55 -8.40 15.31
C ALA A 320 3.72 -7.49 16.54
N GLY A 321 3.04 -6.33 16.57
CA GLY A 321 3.01 -5.41 17.70
C GLY A 321 2.00 -5.76 18.81
N GLY A 322 1.25 -6.86 18.69
CA GLY A 322 0.21 -7.24 19.65
C GLY A 322 -0.98 -6.27 19.71
N GLY A 323 -1.26 -5.57 18.60
CA GLY A 323 -2.40 -4.69 18.42
C GLY A 323 -3.65 -5.41 17.96
N THR A 324 -4.73 -4.66 17.74
CA THR A 324 -5.98 -5.14 17.13
C THR A 324 -6.11 -4.58 15.72
N LEU A 325 -6.10 -5.43 14.72
CA LEU A 325 -6.40 -5.04 13.35
C LEU A 325 -7.92 -4.84 13.21
N VAL A 326 -8.34 -3.67 12.74
CA VAL A 326 -9.75 -3.38 12.47
C VAL A 326 -9.94 -3.18 10.98
N VAL A 327 -10.78 -3.99 10.34
CA VAL A 327 -10.98 -3.98 8.89
C VAL A 327 -12.40 -3.57 8.53
N LEU A 328 -12.53 -2.82 7.44
CA LEU A 328 -13.79 -2.33 6.89
C LEU A 328 -14.03 -2.96 5.52
N ASP A 329 -15.13 -3.68 5.36
CA ASP A 329 -15.61 -4.16 4.05
C ASP A 329 -16.66 -3.22 3.47
N GLY A 330 -16.74 -3.16 2.13
CA GLY A 330 -17.69 -2.34 1.41
C GLY A 330 -17.21 -0.93 1.08
N ALA A 331 -18.14 -0.04 0.69
CA ALA A 331 -17.81 1.32 0.29
C ALA A 331 -17.60 2.23 1.51
N PRO A 332 -16.55 3.07 1.54
CA PRO A 332 -16.19 3.87 2.71
C PRO A 332 -17.16 5.03 3.00
N ASP A 333 -17.99 5.40 2.03
CA ASP A 333 -18.95 6.51 2.09
C ASP A 333 -20.42 6.07 1.93
N PHE A 334 -20.70 4.78 2.13
CA PHE A 334 -22.04 4.18 2.05
C PHE A 334 -22.30 3.30 3.29
N PRO A 335 -23.51 3.32 3.89
CA PRO A 335 -24.73 4.01 3.46
C PRO A 335 -24.74 5.53 3.74
N SER A 336 -23.74 6.06 4.44
CA SER A 336 -23.64 7.48 4.76
C SER A 336 -22.23 8.01 4.57
N ALA A 337 -22.11 9.31 4.27
CA ALA A 337 -20.83 9.96 4.02
C ALA A 337 -19.85 9.89 5.22
N ASP A 338 -20.37 9.77 6.44
CA ASP A 338 -19.61 9.70 7.70
C ASP A 338 -19.21 8.28 8.12
N ARG A 339 -19.42 7.29 7.24
CA ARG A 339 -19.15 5.87 7.57
C ARG A 339 -17.75 5.63 8.11
N VAL A 340 -16.72 6.17 7.44
CA VAL A 340 -15.32 6.00 7.89
C VAL A 340 -15.08 6.66 9.24
N ALA A 341 -15.65 7.85 9.48
CA ALA A 341 -15.51 8.54 10.74
C ALA A 341 -16.24 7.78 11.88
N ARG A 342 -17.47 7.31 11.63
CA ARG A 342 -18.20 6.48 12.61
C ARG A 342 -17.56 5.12 12.85
N PHE A 343 -16.95 4.53 11.85
CA PHE A 343 -16.14 3.33 12.01
C PHE A 343 -14.97 3.59 12.96
N ALA A 344 -14.26 4.71 12.79
CA ALA A 344 -13.18 5.10 13.70
C ALA A 344 -13.66 5.35 15.14
N GLU A 345 -14.79 6.02 15.31
CA GLU A 345 -15.43 6.25 16.61
C GLU A 345 -15.86 4.93 17.26
N ARG A 346 -16.66 4.10 16.53
CA ARG A 346 -17.22 2.83 17.04
C ARG A 346 -16.13 1.90 17.55
N HIS A 347 -15.08 1.77 16.77
CA HIS A 347 -13.98 0.86 17.09
C HIS A 347 -12.86 1.53 17.88
N ARG A 348 -12.99 2.82 18.26
CA ARG A 348 -12.02 3.57 19.05
C ARG A 348 -10.61 3.45 18.47
N LEU A 349 -10.48 3.69 17.17
CA LEU A 349 -9.20 3.56 16.48
C LEU A 349 -8.15 4.51 17.06
N ASN A 350 -6.91 4.01 17.17
CA ASN A 350 -5.74 4.81 17.53
C ASN A 350 -5.01 5.30 16.26
N PHE A 351 -5.08 4.52 15.18
CA PHE A 351 -4.48 4.84 13.91
C PHE A 351 -5.44 4.50 12.77
N LEU A 352 -5.63 5.46 11.82
CA LEU A 352 -6.50 5.28 10.66
C LEU A 352 -5.74 5.60 9.37
N GLY A 353 -5.44 4.58 8.58
CA GLY A 353 -4.82 4.72 7.27
C GLY A 353 -5.84 5.02 6.17
N VAL A 354 -5.55 6.05 5.37
CA VAL A 354 -6.38 6.51 4.24
C VAL A 354 -5.51 6.81 3.01
N SER A 355 -6.12 6.89 1.83
CA SER A 355 -5.45 7.40 0.64
C SER A 355 -5.88 8.85 0.34
N PRO A 356 -5.03 9.66 -0.31
CA PRO A 356 -5.42 10.99 -0.77
C PRO A 356 -6.69 10.99 -1.63
N THR A 357 -6.86 9.98 -2.50
CA THR A 357 -8.08 9.80 -3.30
C THR A 357 -9.33 9.60 -2.44
N LEU A 358 -9.27 8.76 -1.40
CA LEU A 358 -10.38 8.58 -0.47
C LEU A 358 -10.73 9.91 0.21
N VAL A 359 -9.74 10.66 0.66
CA VAL A 359 -9.96 11.94 1.33
C VAL A 359 -10.55 12.96 0.38
N ARG A 360 -10.11 13.04 -0.89
CA ARG A 360 -10.76 13.88 -1.91
C ARG A 360 -12.24 13.53 -2.10
N ALA A 361 -12.56 12.24 -2.15
CA ALA A 361 -13.95 11.77 -2.26
C ALA A 361 -14.78 12.18 -1.03
N LEU A 362 -14.28 11.91 0.18
CA LEU A 362 -14.97 12.29 1.43
C LEU A 362 -15.15 13.80 1.56
N LYS A 363 -14.16 14.60 1.15
CA LYS A 363 -14.24 16.05 1.16
C LYS A 363 -15.39 16.60 0.33
N THR A 364 -15.81 15.92 -0.74
CA THR A 364 -16.98 16.37 -1.54
C THR A 364 -18.27 16.40 -0.73
N HIS A 365 -18.35 15.62 0.33
CA HIS A 365 -19.47 15.59 1.28
C HIS A 365 -19.36 16.68 2.38
N GLY A 366 -18.24 17.39 2.44
CA GLY A 366 -17.99 18.45 3.44
C GLY A 366 -18.16 17.94 4.87
N ARG A 367 -18.80 18.74 5.73
CA ARG A 367 -18.99 18.40 7.14
C ARG A 367 -19.81 17.13 7.38
N SER A 368 -20.65 16.70 6.43
CA SER A 368 -21.41 15.46 6.60
C SER A 368 -20.56 14.20 6.66
N ALA A 369 -19.27 14.27 6.26
CA ALA A 369 -18.34 13.16 6.35
C ALA A 369 -17.80 12.90 7.78
N TYR A 370 -17.98 13.85 8.72
CA TYR A 370 -17.37 13.72 10.06
C TYR A 370 -18.15 14.43 11.18
N ALA A 371 -19.16 15.25 10.87
CA ALA A 371 -19.84 16.08 11.89
C ALA A 371 -20.55 15.23 12.96
N GLY A 372 -20.30 15.55 14.24
CA GLY A 372 -20.91 14.87 15.38
C GLY A 372 -20.31 13.50 15.68
N VAL A 373 -19.12 13.21 15.15
CA VAL A 373 -18.37 11.98 15.41
C VAL A 373 -17.21 12.29 16.36
N ASP A 374 -17.01 11.44 17.39
CA ASP A 374 -15.89 11.54 18.32
C ASP A 374 -14.66 10.79 17.81
N LEU A 375 -13.66 11.54 17.38
CA LEU A 375 -12.36 11.02 16.95
C LEU A 375 -11.26 11.19 18.03
N GLY A 376 -11.66 11.34 19.30
CA GLY A 376 -10.73 11.57 20.41
C GLY A 376 -9.73 10.44 20.66
N SER A 377 -10.04 9.22 20.25
CA SER A 377 -9.12 8.06 20.35
C SER A 377 -8.01 8.08 19.31
N LEU A 378 -8.17 8.77 18.16
CA LEU A 378 -7.16 8.83 17.12
C LEU A 378 -5.92 9.63 17.58
N ARG A 379 -4.76 8.99 17.43
CA ARG A 379 -3.45 9.63 17.62
C ARG A 379 -2.84 10.08 16.31
N ALA A 380 -3.05 9.34 15.21
CA ALA A 380 -2.56 9.71 13.90
C ALA A 380 -3.45 9.17 12.77
N PHE A 381 -3.44 9.87 11.64
CA PHE A 381 -3.81 9.30 10.35
C PHE A 381 -2.56 8.74 9.67
N GLY A 382 -2.69 7.64 8.92
CA GLY A 382 -1.71 7.16 7.97
C GLY A 382 -2.12 7.54 6.56
N SER A 383 -1.15 7.77 5.66
CA SER A 383 -1.47 7.99 4.26
C SER A 383 -0.38 7.53 3.31
N THR A 384 -0.81 6.96 2.17
CA THR A 384 0.08 6.56 1.08
C THR A 384 -0.69 6.40 -0.24
N GLY A 385 0.05 6.08 -1.31
CA GLY A 385 -0.47 5.64 -2.61
C GLY A 385 -0.31 6.67 -3.73
N GLU A 386 -0.30 7.94 -3.41
CA GLU A 386 -0.08 9.05 -4.36
C GLU A 386 0.35 10.32 -3.64
N PRO A 387 0.98 11.29 -4.33
CA PRO A 387 1.30 12.59 -3.76
C PRO A 387 0.03 13.33 -3.32
N TRP A 388 0.12 14.05 -2.22
CA TRP A 388 -0.95 14.89 -1.71
C TRP A 388 -1.10 16.21 -2.47
N ASN A 389 -2.34 16.67 -2.58
CA ASN A 389 -2.66 18.05 -2.86
C ASN A 389 -2.88 18.79 -1.53
N MET A 390 -2.47 20.04 -1.43
CA MET A 390 -2.53 20.85 -0.20
C MET A 390 -3.95 20.95 0.37
N ASP A 391 -4.94 21.23 -0.44
CA ASP A 391 -6.30 21.49 -0.02
C ASP A 391 -7.00 20.27 0.64
N PRO A 392 -7.02 19.05 0.07
CA PRO A 392 -7.56 17.87 0.78
C PRO A 392 -6.68 17.44 1.97
N TYR A 393 -5.37 17.68 1.94
CA TYR A 393 -4.49 17.40 3.08
C TYR A 393 -4.87 18.25 4.28
N MET A 394 -5.01 19.58 4.07
CA MET A 394 -5.41 20.51 5.13
C MET A 394 -6.84 20.25 5.60
N TRP A 395 -7.75 19.88 4.71
CA TRP A 395 -9.11 19.48 5.11
C TRP A 395 -9.10 18.28 6.07
N LEU A 396 -8.29 17.25 5.78
CA LEU A 396 -8.16 16.10 6.69
C LEU A 396 -7.55 16.52 8.03
N PHE A 397 -6.50 17.36 8.01
CA PHE A 397 -5.80 17.80 9.21
C PHE A 397 -6.67 18.76 10.06
N ASP A 398 -7.14 19.86 9.47
CA ASP A 398 -7.83 20.94 10.20
C ASP A 398 -9.27 20.56 10.56
N GLU A 399 -10.03 20.04 9.58
CA GLU A 399 -11.48 19.85 9.73
C GLU A 399 -11.82 18.50 10.36
N VAL A 400 -11.24 17.41 9.86
CA VAL A 400 -11.51 16.05 10.37
C VAL A 400 -10.69 15.77 11.62
N GLY A 401 -9.40 16.05 11.57
CA GLY A 401 -8.44 15.86 12.66
C GLY A 401 -8.47 16.96 13.73
N GLY A 402 -9.20 18.06 13.49
CA GLY A 402 -9.32 19.21 14.40
C GLY A 402 -8.00 19.91 14.69
N GLY A 403 -7.04 19.91 13.75
CA GLY A 403 -5.69 20.46 13.91
C GLY A 403 -4.82 19.70 14.94
N ARG A 404 -5.30 18.57 15.44
CA ARG A 404 -4.68 17.79 16.52
C ARG A 404 -4.04 16.49 16.03
N VAL A 405 -4.70 15.80 15.10
CA VAL A 405 -4.30 14.48 14.64
C VAL A 405 -3.34 14.61 13.45
N PRO A 406 -2.03 14.29 13.60
CA PRO A 406 -1.08 14.40 12.51
C PRO A 406 -1.35 13.36 11.41
N ILE A 407 -0.81 13.63 10.22
CA ILE A 407 -0.86 12.70 9.09
C ILE A 407 0.54 12.12 8.90
N ILE A 408 0.70 10.86 9.25
CA ILE A 408 1.92 10.08 8.98
C ILE A 408 1.87 9.69 7.50
N ASN A 409 2.40 10.57 6.66
CA ASN A 409 2.48 10.36 5.22
C ASN A 409 3.70 9.49 4.91
N ILE A 410 3.48 8.38 4.20
CA ILE A 410 4.51 7.40 3.87
C ILE A 410 4.59 7.18 2.36
N SER A 411 5.77 6.89 1.87
CA SER A 411 5.99 6.50 0.48
C SER A 411 6.95 5.34 0.35
N GLY A 412 6.63 4.46 -0.59
CA GLY A 412 7.40 3.27 -0.91
C GLY A 412 6.72 2.48 -2.02
N GLY A 413 6.77 1.17 -1.94
CA GLY A 413 6.19 0.33 -2.97
C GLY A 413 6.01 -1.12 -2.53
N THR A 414 5.29 -1.86 -3.34
CA THR A 414 5.09 -3.30 -3.13
C THR A 414 6.43 -4.02 -3.09
N GLU A 415 7.33 -3.71 -4.02
CA GLU A 415 8.67 -4.31 -4.13
C GLU A 415 9.62 -3.87 -3.01
N VAL A 416 9.28 -2.78 -2.33
CA VAL A 416 10.03 -2.27 -1.16
C VAL A 416 9.70 -3.05 0.11
N GLY A 417 8.51 -3.68 0.13
CA GLY A 417 7.94 -4.28 1.34
C GLY A 417 7.70 -3.23 2.42
N ALA A 418 7.39 -2.08 2.06
CA ALA A 418 6.51 -0.98 2.22
C ALA A 418 7.15 0.41 2.04
N CYS A 419 7.90 1.01 3.01
CA CYS A 419 8.23 2.44 2.96
C CYS A 419 9.72 2.74 2.81
N PHE A 420 10.02 3.71 1.93
CA PHE A 420 11.30 4.43 1.87
C PHE A 420 11.31 5.65 2.76
N LEU A 421 10.22 6.42 2.73
CA LEU A 421 10.07 7.72 3.38
C LEU A 421 8.85 7.68 4.30
N SER A 422 8.93 8.37 5.43
CA SER A 422 7.84 8.47 6.39
C SER A 422 7.95 9.73 7.24
N CYS A 423 6.81 10.36 7.53
CA CYS A 423 6.72 11.19 8.73
C CYS A 423 6.95 10.34 9.99
N ASP A 424 7.44 10.97 11.05
CA ASP A 424 7.61 10.36 12.37
C ASP A 424 6.93 11.26 13.42
N ILE A 425 6.20 10.63 14.34
CA ILE A 425 5.43 11.35 15.36
C ILE A 425 6.30 12.11 16.37
N THR A 426 7.61 11.88 16.38
CA THR A 426 8.56 12.60 17.24
C THR A 426 9.08 13.89 16.61
N LEU A 427 8.74 14.17 15.34
CA LEU A 427 9.23 15.31 14.57
C LEU A 427 8.09 16.26 14.18
N PRO A 428 8.39 17.56 13.96
CA PRO A 428 7.45 18.46 13.31
C PRO A 428 7.08 17.95 11.90
N ILE A 429 5.83 18.13 11.50
CA ILE A 429 5.31 17.67 10.20
C ILE A 429 4.85 18.88 9.39
N SER A 430 5.41 19.02 8.19
CA SER A 430 4.99 20.01 7.17
C SER A 430 3.90 19.43 6.28
N ALA A 431 3.02 20.30 5.76
CA ALA A 431 1.93 19.85 4.89
C ALA A 431 2.45 19.14 3.64
N CYS A 432 1.85 18.00 3.30
CA CYS A 432 2.20 17.14 2.15
C CYS A 432 3.62 16.55 2.19
N SER A 433 4.42 16.82 3.22
CA SER A 433 5.75 16.25 3.39
C SER A 433 5.67 14.72 3.63
N LEU A 434 6.73 14.02 3.24
CA LEU A 434 7.00 12.64 3.60
C LEU A 434 8.01 12.53 4.77
N GLY A 435 8.27 13.64 5.44
CA GLY A 435 9.16 13.70 6.59
C GLY A 435 10.61 13.36 6.25
N ARG A 436 11.07 12.19 6.64
CA ARG A 436 12.46 11.73 6.53
C ARG A 436 12.55 10.35 5.88
N PRO A 437 13.76 9.88 5.50
CA PRO A 437 13.98 8.47 5.27
C PRO A 437 13.47 7.64 6.46
N SER A 438 12.79 6.53 6.17
CA SER A 438 12.45 5.54 7.19
C SER A 438 13.74 5.00 7.83
N LEU A 439 13.68 4.61 9.09
CA LEU A 439 14.86 4.09 9.80
C LEU A 439 15.54 2.97 9.00
N ALA A 440 16.85 3.01 8.91
CA ALA A 440 17.71 2.12 8.13
C ALA A 440 17.47 2.11 6.61
N MET A 441 16.83 3.15 6.08
CA MET A 441 16.68 3.32 4.63
C MET A 441 17.68 4.38 4.14
N ALA A 442 18.71 3.94 3.41
CA ALA A 442 19.77 4.80 2.88
C ALA A 442 19.31 5.54 1.62
N MET A 443 18.36 6.46 1.81
CA MET A 443 17.74 7.21 0.72
C MET A 443 18.56 8.41 0.29
N ASP A 444 18.59 8.68 -1.01
CA ASP A 444 19.21 9.85 -1.59
C ASP A 444 18.45 10.36 -2.83
N VAL A 445 18.77 11.59 -3.26
CA VAL A 445 18.24 12.20 -4.48
C VAL A 445 19.40 12.47 -5.42
N TRP A 446 19.39 11.82 -6.60
CA TRP A 446 20.50 11.89 -7.56
C TRP A 446 20.12 12.56 -8.88
N ASP A 447 21.11 13.27 -9.46
CA ASP A 447 21.01 13.80 -10.83
C ASP A 447 21.18 12.70 -11.89
N ASP A 448 21.01 13.06 -13.16
CA ASP A 448 21.16 12.11 -14.29
C ASP A 448 22.57 11.50 -14.43
N GLN A 449 23.57 12.09 -13.80
CA GLN A 449 24.94 11.60 -13.79
C GLN A 449 25.23 10.71 -12.57
N GLY A 450 24.23 10.43 -11.73
CA GLY A 450 24.39 9.62 -10.51
C GLY A 450 25.09 10.38 -9.38
N ARG A 451 24.96 11.71 -9.33
CA ARG A 451 25.55 12.54 -8.27
C ARG A 451 24.45 13.03 -7.32
N PRO A 452 24.71 13.02 -6.01
CA PRO A 452 23.76 13.54 -5.03
C PRO A 452 23.43 15.02 -5.26
N ILE A 453 22.12 15.36 -5.20
CA ILE A 453 21.61 16.73 -5.22
C ILE A 453 21.50 17.21 -3.77
N ARG A 454 22.05 18.41 -3.46
CA ARG A 454 22.09 18.97 -2.09
C ARG A 454 21.54 20.41 -2.00
N ASP A 455 21.06 20.96 -3.08
CA ASP A 455 20.57 22.34 -3.21
C ASP A 455 19.03 22.45 -3.29
N GLY A 456 18.31 21.40 -2.88
CA GLY A 456 16.84 21.34 -2.95
C GLY A 456 16.31 21.04 -4.35
N GLY A 457 17.19 20.72 -5.31
CA GLY A 457 16.80 20.34 -6.66
C GLY A 457 16.05 19.02 -6.71
N VAL A 458 15.26 18.84 -7.77
CA VAL A 458 14.52 17.60 -8.03
C VAL A 458 15.41 16.59 -8.76
N GLY A 459 15.44 15.35 -8.28
CA GLY A 459 16.18 14.25 -8.89
C GLY A 459 15.53 12.89 -8.66
N GLU A 460 16.21 11.86 -9.12
CA GLU A 460 15.76 10.48 -8.97
C GLU A 460 15.88 10.01 -7.52
N LEU A 461 14.80 9.43 -6.99
CA LEU A 461 14.80 8.78 -5.68
C LEU A 461 15.56 7.47 -5.75
N VAL A 462 16.63 7.35 -4.97
CA VAL A 462 17.48 6.15 -4.93
C VAL A 462 17.64 5.63 -3.50
N CYS A 463 17.88 4.31 -3.39
CA CYS A 463 18.32 3.69 -2.15
C CYS A 463 19.69 3.04 -2.40
N THR A 464 20.68 3.39 -1.56
CA THR A 464 22.07 3.00 -1.80
C THR A 464 22.49 1.75 -1.02
N GLU A 465 21.68 1.27 -0.08
CA GLU A 465 21.93 0.08 0.71
C GLU A 465 20.71 -0.85 0.67
N PRO A 466 20.90 -2.17 0.77
CA PRO A 466 19.79 -3.13 0.84
C PRO A 466 19.09 -3.08 2.20
N TRP A 467 17.82 -3.52 2.23
CA TRP A 467 17.00 -3.59 3.44
C TRP A 467 16.22 -4.92 3.50
N PRO A 468 15.79 -5.39 4.70
CA PRO A 468 15.16 -6.71 4.85
C PRO A 468 13.91 -6.92 4.02
N GLY A 469 13.03 -5.90 3.91
CA GLY A 469 11.76 -5.95 3.16
C GLY A 469 11.92 -5.89 1.64
N MET A 470 13.12 -5.62 1.12
CA MET A 470 13.40 -5.59 -0.32
C MET A 470 12.97 -6.90 -0.98
N THR A 471 12.27 -6.80 -2.11
CA THR A 471 11.89 -8.00 -2.87
C THR A 471 13.11 -8.84 -3.24
N ARG A 472 12.97 -10.16 -3.20
CA ARG A 472 14.01 -11.09 -3.68
C ARG A 472 14.00 -11.27 -5.19
N GLY A 473 13.28 -10.40 -5.87
CA GLY A 473 13.19 -10.37 -7.34
C GLY A 473 11.77 -10.40 -7.85
N VAL A 474 11.64 -10.54 -9.17
CA VAL A 474 10.38 -10.80 -9.86
C VAL A 474 10.25 -12.30 -10.06
N TRP A 475 9.11 -12.87 -9.67
CA TRP A 475 8.85 -14.30 -9.76
C TRP A 475 9.08 -14.83 -11.17
N GLY A 476 9.97 -15.83 -11.30
CA GLY A 476 10.33 -16.43 -12.59
C GLY A 476 11.09 -15.53 -13.58
N ASP A 477 11.40 -14.26 -13.24
CA ASP A 477 12.02 -13.31 -14.17
C ASP A 477 13.08 -12.42 -13.48
N PRO A 478 14.24 -13.00 -13.12
CA PRO A 478 15.35 -12.25 -12.51
C PRO A 478 15.94 -11.17 -13.42
N ALA A 479 15.86 -11.35 -14.75
CA ALA A 479 16.35 -10.36 -15.71
C ALA A 479 15.52 -9.06 -15.63
N ARG A 480 14.21 -9.19 -15.58
CA ARG A 480 13.29 -8.06 -15.42
C ARG A 480 13.49 -7.31 -14.10
N TYR A 481 13.82 -8.03 -13.02
CA TYR A 481 14.16 -7.42 -11.74
C TYR A 481 15.37 -6.51 -11.84
N LEU A 482 16.47 -7.01 -12.41
CA LEU A 482 17.69 -6.24 -12.61
C LEU A 482 17.48 -5.07 -13.57
N GLU A 483 16.78 -5.29 -14.68
CA GLU A 483 16.47 -4.24 -15.65
C GLU A 483 15.65 -3.12 -15.02
N THR A 484 14.64 -3.45 -14.20
CA THR A 484 13.71 -2.47 -13.66
C THR A 484 14.34 -1.58 -12.58
N TYR A 485 15.15 -2.15 -11.68
CA TYR A 485 15.54 -1.46 -10.44
C TYR A 485 17.04 -1.21 -10.30
N TRP A 486 17.90 -1.94 -11.06
CA TRP A 486 19.34 -1.94 -10.85
C TRP A 486 20.16 -1.58 -12.09
N SER A 487 19.52 -1.39 -13.24
CA SER A 487 20.21 -1.17 -14.52
C SER A 487 20.79 0.23 -14.67
N ARG A 488 20.20 1.25 -14.04
CA ARG A 488 20.58 2.65 -14.23
C ARG A 488 21.93 2.97 -13.60
N TRP A 489 22.12 2.58 -12.35
CA TRP A 489 23.38 2.73 -11.61
C TRP A 489 23.70 1.43 -10.88
N PRO A 490 24.86 0.80 -11.17
CA PRO A 490 25.22 -0.48 -10.56
C PRO A 490 25.24 -0.40 -9.03
N GLY A 491 24.58 -1.36 -8.37
CA GLY A 491 24.55 -1.45 -6.92
C GLY A 491 23.62 -0.44 -6.23
N VAL A 492 22.81 0.30 -6.98
CA VAL A 492 21.88 1.30 -6.44
C VAL A 492 20.46 1.00 -6.91
N TRP A 493 19.54 0.90 -5.96
CA TRP A 493 18.11 0.76 -6.24
C TRP A 493 17.51 2.05 -6.76
N VAL A 494 16.91 2.00 -7.95
CA VAL A 494 16.18 3.10 -8.57
C VAL A 494 14.69 2.78 -8.56
N HIS A 495 13.90 3.54 -7.79
CA HIS A 495 12.47 3.24 -7.66
C HIS A 495 11.63 3.81 -8.80
N GLY A 496 12.13 4.83 -9.47
CA GLY A 496 11.43 5.50 -10.56
C GLY A 496 10.47 6.58 -10.05
N ASP A 497 10.85 7.28 -9.00
CA ASP A 497 10.15 8.45 -8.47
C ASP A 497 11.07 9.67 -8.48
N TRP A 498 10.50 10.84 -8.79
CA TRP A 498 11.17 12.12 -8.59
C TRP A 498 10.97 12.62 -7.17
N ALA A 499 12.07 13.01 -6.54
CA ALA A 499 12.08 13.52 -5.17
C ALA A 499 12.88 14.80 -5.05
N SER A 500 12.60 15.57 -4.01
CA SER A 500 13.44 16.68 -3.54
C SER A 500 13.46 16.71 -2.02
N VAL A 501 14.47 17.37 -1.47
CA VAL A 501 14.62 17.62 -0.03
C VAL A 501 14.72 19.12 0.15
N ASP A 502 13.90 19.70 1.04
CA ASP A 502 13.95 21.12 1.33
C ASP A 502 15.03 21.47 2.37
N ASP A 503 15.21 22.77 2.67
CA ASP A 503 16.21 23.27 3.63
C ASP A 503 15.98 22.78 5.07
N ASP A 504 14.74 22.41 5.42
CA ASP A 504 14.38 21.84 6.71
C ASP A 504 14.63 20.32 6.75
N GLY A 505 15.00 19.72 5.61
CA GLY A 505 15.27 18.30 5.43
C GLY A 505 14.01 17.48 5.17
N ASP A 506 12.86 18.10 4.91
CA ASP A 506 11.62 17.41 4.55
C ASP A 506 11.65 16.90 3.11
N TRP A 507 11.20 15.68 2.90
CA TRP A 507 11.17 15.02 1.61
C TRP A 507 9.81 15.17 0.93
N PHE A 508 9.86 15.39 -0.39
CA PHE A 508 8.68 15.54 -1.24
C PHE A 508 8.83 14.69 -2.49
N LEU A 509 7.73 14.04 -2.91
CA LEU A 509 7.66 13.35 -4.19
C LEU A 509 6.89 14.19 -5.22
N HIS A 510 7.42 14.20 -6.43
CA HIS A 510 6.88 14.96 -7.57
C HIS A 510 6.20 14.06 -8.62
N GLY A 511 6.08 12.76 -8.33
CA GLY A 511 5.49 11.76 -9.21
C GLY A 511 6.51 10.77 -9.75
N ARG A 512 6.03 9.90 -10.65
CA ARG A 512 6.89 8.88 -11.28
C ARG A 512 7.88 9.51 -12.25
N SER A 513 9.10 9.01 -12.27
CA SER A 513 10.13 9.48 -13.22
C SER A 513 9.83 9.05 -14.67
N ASP A 514 9.11 7.94 -14.85
CA ASP A 514 8.62 7.44 -16.14
C ASP A 514 7.36 8.18 -16.65
N ASP A 515 6.61 8.86 -15.76
CA ASP A 515 5.46 9.71 -16.10
C ASP A 515 5.85 11.20 -16.30
N THR A 516 7.12 11.55 -16.13
CA THR A 516 7.59 12.94 -16.17
C THR A 516 7.46 13.53 -17.58
N LEU A 517 6.96 14.76 -17.65
CA LEU A 517 6.87 15.54 -18.88
C LEU A 517 8.18 16.31 -19.12
N ASN A 518 8.66 16.33 -20.36
CA ASN A 518 9.79 17.14 -20.77
C ASN A 518 9.30 18.37 -21.55
N VAL A 519 8.94 19.43 -20.83
CA VAL A 519 8.37 20.64 -21.41
C VAL A 519 9.43 21.73 -21.54
N ALA A 520 9.74 22.14 -22.77
CA ALA A 520 10.73 23.17 -23.08
C ALA A 520 12.13 22.89 -22.47
N GLY A 521 12.56 21.61 -22.48
CA GLY A 521 13.84 21.18 -21.93
C GLY A 521 13.89 21.11 -20.40
N LYS A 522 12.76 21.32 -19.74
CA LYS A 522 12.61 21.16 -18.28
C LYS A 522 11.74 19.96 -17.95
N ARG A 523 12.19 19.18 -17.00
CA ARG A 523 11.40 18.08 -16.45
C ARG A 523 10.41 18.61 -15.42
N ILE A 524 9.17 18.14 -15.49
CA ILE A 524 8.08 18.55 -14.60
C ILE A 524 7.16 17.36 -14.37
N GLY A 525 6.82 17.12 -13.10
CA GLY A 525 5.90 16.04 -12.73
C GLY A 525 4.46 16.35 -13.12
N PRO A 526 3.65 15.33 -13.46
CA PRO A 526 2.21 15.50 -13.69
C PRO A 526 1.50 16.21 -12.53
N ALA A 527 1.85 15.88 -11.29
CA ALA A 527 1.26 16.45 -10.09
C ALA A 527 1.39 17.98 -10.01
N GLU A 528 2.45 18.56 -10.59
CA GLU A 528 2.63 20.00 -10.60
C GLU A 528 1.60 20.73 -11.47
N TYR A 529 1.13 20.08 -12.55
CA TYR A 529 -0.02 20.56 -13.33
C TYR A 529 -1.35 20.28 -12.66
N GLU A 530 -1.49 19.11 -12.05
CA GLU A 530 -2.73 18.62 -11.47
C GLU A 530 -3.11 19.41 -10.20
N SER A 531 -2.12 19.75 -9.36
CA SER A 531 -2.37 20.47 -8.10
C SER A 531 -3.02 21.84 -8.29
N PRO A 532 -2.52 22.74 -9.17
CA PRO A 532 -3.21 23.99 -9.47
C PRO A 532 -4.60 23.80 -10.03
N LEU A 533 -4.80 22.79 -10.92
CA LEU A 533 -6.12 22.51 -11.50
C LEU A 533 -7.12 22.07 -10.44
N VAL A 534 -6.75 21.15 -9.55
CA VAL A 534 -7.60 20.65 -8.47
C VAL A 534 -7.88 21.74 -7.41
N SER A 535 -7.04 22.73 -7.26
CA SER A 535 -7.32 23.88 -6.37
C SER A 535 -8.43 24.80 -6.88
N HIS A 536 -8.79 24.71 -8.16
CA HIS A 536 -9.88 25.49 -8.72
C HIS A 536 -11.25 24.96 -8.27
N PRO A 537 -12.20 25.81 -7.79
CA PRO A 537 -13.47 25.38 -7.21
C PRO A 537 -14.33 24.49 -8.11
N ALA A 538 -14.24 24.64 -9.43
CA ALA A 538 -15.00 23.87 -10.41
C ALA A 538 -14.44 22.47 -10.68
N VAL A 539 -13.24 22.12 -10.18
CA VAL A 539 -12.52 20.88 -10.51
C VAL A 539 -12.65 19.88 -9.38
N VAL A 540 -12.97 18.64 -9.73
CA VAL A 540 -12.94 17.50 -8.81
C VAL A 540 -11.59 16.78 -8.90
N GLU A 541 -11.12 16.58 -10.15
CA GLU A 541 -9.95 15.73 -10.41
C GLU A 541 -9.28 16.17 -11.71
N ALA A 542 -7.97 15.96 -11.80
CA ALA A 542 -7.19 16.24 -12.99
C ALA A 542 -6.12 15.19 -13.22
N CYS A 543 -5.79 14.95 -14.50
CA CYS A 543 -4.70 14.08 -14.94
C CYS A 543 -3.91 14.79 -16.04
N ALA A 544 -2.61 14.98 -15.83
CA ALA A 544 -1.71 15.54 -16.83
C ALA A 544 -0.85 14.46 -17.47
N VAL A 545 -0.72 14.50 -18.80
CA VAL A 545 0.15 13.59 -19.57
C VAL A 545 0.97 14.38 -20.60
N GLY A 546 2.19 13.91 -20.84
CA GLY A 546 3.07 14.46 -21.86
C GLY A 546 2.65 14.00 -23.26
N VAL A 547 2.44 14.94 -24.17
CA VAL A 547 2.16 14.67 -25.59
C VAL A 547 3.28 15.29 -26.42
N PRO A 548 3.87 14.58 -27.41
CA PRO A 548 4.94 15.09 -28.24
C PRO A 548 4.60 16.45 -28.87
N HIS A 549 5.53 17.41 -28.81
CA HIS A 549 5.37 18.74 -29.35
C HIS A 549 6.57 19.16 -30.21
N ARG A 550 6.31 19.74 -31.38
CA ARG A 550 7.32 20.02 -32.41
C ARG A 550 8.51 20.87 -31.93
N THR A 551 8.33 21.75 -30.94
CA THR A 551 9.36 22.72 -30.51
C THR A 551 9.69 22.63 -29.02
N LYS A 552 8.85 21.98 -28.20
CA LYS A 552 9.02 21.94 -26.74
C LYS A 552 9.46 20.56 -26.21
N GLY A 553 9.67 19.57 -27.11
CA GLY A 553 9.79 18.17 -26.73
C GLY A 553 8.42 17.59 -26.45
N GLU A 554 7.83 17.93 -25.33
CA GLU A 554 6.45 17.60 -24.97
C GLU A 554 5.64 18.84 -24.61
N SER A 555 4.33 18.67 -24.60
CA SER A 555 3.35 19.63 -24.07
C SER A 555 2.40 18.90 -23.14
N ALA A 556 2.07 19.49 -22.01
CA ALA A 556 1.12 18.91 -21.08
C ALA A 556 -0.31 18.99 -21.65
N TRP A 557 -0.97 17.83 -21.78
CA TRP A 557 -2.40 17.76 -21.96
C TRP A 557 -3.04 17.37 -20.62
N CYS A 558 -3.97 18.21 -20.15
CA CYS A 558 -4.64 18.03 -18.87
C CYS A 558 -6.08 17.61 -19.10
N TYR A 559 -6.45 16.44 -18.61
CA TYR A 559 -7.82 15.93 -18.59
C TYR A 559 -8.43 16.24 -17.23
N VAL A 560 -9.59 16.90 -17.21
CA VAL A 560 -10.17 17.49 -16.01
C VAL A 560 -11.61 17.01 -15.83
N VAL A 561 -11.92 16.49 -14.66
CA VAL A 561 -13.26 16.15 -14.22
C VAL A 561 -13.82 17.33 -13.44
N LEU A 562 -14.96 17.85 -13.87
CA LEU A 562 -15.61 18.99 -13.27
C LEU A 562 -16.64 18.56 -12.20
N ARG A 563 -16.97 19.48 -11.31
CA ARG A 563 -18.13 19.33 -10.43
C ARG A 563 -19.43 19.32 -11.26
N PRO A 564 -20.49 18.65 -10.77
CA PRO A 564 -21.75 18.54 -11.52
C PRO A 564 -22.44 19.87 -11.85
N ASP A 565 -22.15 20.91 -11.08
CA ASP A 565 -22.69 22.26 -11.24
C ASP A 565 -21.81 23.19 -12.10
N ALA A 566 -20.64 22.74 -12.51
CA ALA A 566 -19.72 23.52 -13.34
C ALA A 566 -20.03 23.35 -14.85
N VAL A 567 -19.93 24.43 -15.58
CA VAL A 567 -20.20 24.44 -17.04
C VAL A 567 -18.86 24.29 -17.80
N PRO A 568 -18.71 23.25 -18.65
CA PRO A 568 -17.48 22.99 -19.41
C PRO A 568 -17.36 23.92 -20.63
N ASP A 569 -17.15 25.23 -20.40
CA ASP A 569 -17.04 26.23 -21.44
C ASP A 569 -15.60 26.72 -21.67
N ASP A 570 -15.41 27.58 -22.68
CA ASP A 570 -14.10 28.14 -23.02
C ASP A 570 -13.59 29.17 -21.96
N ALA A 571 -14.51 29.80 -21.23
CA ALA A 571 -14.14 30.73 -20.15
C ALA A 571 -13.51 29.97 -18.98
N LEU A 572 -14.12 28.88 -18.56
CA LEU A 572 -13.55 28.00 -17.53
C LEU A 572 -12.22 27.39 -18.00
N ARG A 573 -12.13 26.96 -19.27
CA ARG A 573 -10.87 26.45 -19.83
C ARG A 573 -9.76 27.47 -19.76
N ALA A 574 -10.04 28.73 -20.11
CA ALA A 574 -9.07 29.82 -20.03
C ALA A 574 -8.65 30.08 -18.57
N ALA A 575 -9.60 30.12 -17.63
CA ALA A 575 -9.31 30.29 -16.20
C ALA A 575 -8.40 29.18 -15.66
N LEU A 576 -8.65 27.94 -16.01
CA LEU A 576 -7.81 26.80 -15.60
C LEU A 576 -6.38 26.89 -16.20
N VAL A 577 -6.26 27.31 -17.47
CA VAL A 577 -4.93 27.59 -18.07
C VAL A 577 -4.20 28.70 -17.29
N ASP A 578 -4.91 29.77 -16.94
CA ASP A 578 -4.31 30.88 -16.21
C ASP A 578 -3.91 30.45 -14.78
N THR A 579 -4.69 29.60 -14.12
CA THR A 579 -4.36 29.01 -12.82
C THR A 579 -3.01 28.26 -12.89
N VAL A 580 -2.84 27.40 -13.89
CA VAL A 580 -1.57 26.68 -14.11
C VAL A 580 -0.43 27.65 -14.43
N VAL A 581 -0.68 28.64 -15.29
CA VAL A 581 0.36 29.63 -15.66
C VAL A 581 0.78 30.51 -14.48
N GLN A 582 -0.15 30.85 -13.60
CA GLN A 582 0.17 31.58 -12.36
C GLN A 582 1.04 30.74 -11.40
N ALA A 583 0.73 29.45 -11.28
CA ALA A 583 1.46 28.55 -10.39
C ALA A 583 2.85 28.18 -10.94
N LEU A 584 2.95 27.84 -12.24
CA LEU A 584 4.16 27.24 -12.83
C LEU A 584 4.93 28.19 -13.76
N GLY A 585 4.32 29.30 -14.15
CA GLY A 585 4.89 30.23 -15.11
C GLY A 585 4.54 29.91 -16.57
N ARG A 586 4.73 30.91 -17.46
CA ARG A 586 4.31 30.87 -18.88
C ARG A 586 4.99 29.75 -19.70
N ALA A 587 6.18 29.31 -19.32
CA ALA A 587 6.90 28.24 -20.00
C ALA A 587 6.14 26.91 -19.94
N PHE A 588 5.41 26.68 -18.86
CA PHE A 588 4.64 25.48 -18.58
C PHE A 588 3.14 25.59 -18.92
N ARG A 589 2.76 26.58 -19.72
CA ARG A 589 1.38 26.71 -20.20
C ARG A 589 0.91 25.39 -20.80
N PRO A 590 -0.21 24.78 -20.33
CA PRO A 590 -0.77 23.57 -20.90
C PRO A 590 -1.04 23.69 -22.40
N GLY A 591 -0.75 22.64 -23.15
CA GLY A 591 -1.09 22.59 -24.58
C GLY A 591 -2.57 22.37 -24.83
N ALA A 592 -3.23 21.66 -23.91
CA ALA A 592 -4.67 21.48 -23.92
C ALA A 592 -5.20 21.25 -22.50
N ILE A 593 -6.40 21.76 -22.22
CA ILE A 593 -7.25 21.33 -21.11
C ILE A 593 -8.52 20.74 -21.72
N ARG A 594 -8.84 19.52 -21.33
CA ARG A 594 -9.94 18.74 -21.87
C ARG A 594 -10.84 18.27 -20.75
N PHE A 595 -12.14 18.55 -20.87
CA PHE A 595 -13.12 18.11 -19.89
C PHE A 595 -13.57 16.69 -20.21
N VAL A 596 -13.62 15.86 -19.18
CA VAL A 596 -14.05 14.45 -19.25
C VAL A 596 -14.95 14.14 -18.07
N ASP A 597 -15.84 13.17 -18.23
CA ASP A 597 -16.76 12.77 -17.17
C ASP A 597 -16.04 11.92 -16.10
N THR A 598 -15.02 11.19 -16.49
CA THR A 598 -14.24 10.31 -15.59
C THR A 598 -12.82 10.11 -16.12
N LEU A 599 -11.90 9.75 -15.23
CA LEU A 599 -10.52 9.38 -15.56
C LEU A 599 -10.31 7.86 -15.43
N PRO A 600 -9.53 7.24 -16.33
CA PRO A 600 -9.15 5.84 -16.21
C PRO A 600 -8.36 5.62 -14.92
N ARG A 601 -8.92 4.80 -14.01
CA ARG A 601 -8.33 4.53 -12.71
C ARG A 601 -8.38 3.04 -12.37
N THR A 602 -7.51 2.64 -11.48
CA THR A 602 -7.63 1.35 -10.83
C THR A 602 -8.78 1.40 -9.81
N ARG A 603 -9.25 0.25 -9.36
CA ARG A 603 -10.27 0.18 -8.30
C ARG A 603 -9.81 0.70 -6.94
N SER A 604 -8.49 0.87 -6.74
CA SER A 604 -7.94 1.63 -5.63
C SER A 604 -7.94 3.14 -5.87
N ALA A 605 -8.65 3.58 -6.93
CA ALA A 605 -8.81 4.95 -7.37
C ALA A 605 -7.51 5.63 -7.89
N LYS A 606 -6.41 4.89 -8.08
CA LYS A 606 -5.18 5.43 -8.68
C LYS A 606 -5.37 5.64 -10.18
N ILE A 607 -5.12 6.85 -10.69
CA ILE A 607 -5.17 7.17 -12.11
C ILE A 607 -4.09 6.41 -12.86
N VAL A 608 -4.47 5.75 -13.95
CA VAL A 608 -3.55 4.99 -14.82
C VAL A 608 -3.07 5.91 -15.95
N ARG A 609 -2.09 6.80 -15.64
CA ARG A 609 -1.58 7.83 -16.58
C ARG A 609 -1.07 7.24 -17.88
N ARG A 610 -0.41 6.08 -17.83
CA ARG A 610 0.01 5.34 -19.01
C ARG A 610 -1.14 5.10 -19.99
N ALA A 611 -2.29 4.65 -19.50
CA ALA A 611 -3.46 4.40 -20.32
C ALA A 611 -4.09 5.70 -20.85
N VAL A 612 -4.12 6.77 -20.04
CA VAL A 612 -4.54 8.11 -20.47
C VAL A 612 -3.63 8.63 -21.59
N ARG A 613 -2.31 8.52 -21.44
CA ARG A 613 -1.35 8.96 -22.46
C ARG A 613 -1.49 8.18 -23.75
N ALA A 614 -1.58 6.86 -23.68
CA ALA A 614 -1.78 6.01 -24.86
C ALA A 614 -3.11 6.35 -25.59
N ALA A 615 -4.21 6.52 -24.84
CA ALA A 615 -5.49 6.94 -25.41
C ALA A 615 -5.41 8.34 -26.04
N ALA A 616 -4.69 9.29 -25.42
CA ALA A 616 -4.45 10.63 -25.94
C ALA A 616 -3.66 10.58 -27.27
N LEU A 617 -2.69 9.69 -27.41
CA LEU A 617 -1.87 9.53 -28.60
C LEU A 617 -2.50 8.62 -29.67
N GLY A 618 -3.50 7.79 -29.29
CA GLY A 618 -4.09 6.77 -30.17
C GLY A 618 -3.23 5.52 -30.28
N GLU A 619 -2.42 5.30 -29.26
CA GLU A 619 -1.55 4.13 -29.12
C GLU A 619 -2.29 3.01 -28.36
N ASP A 620 -1.72 1.81 -28.38
CA ASP A 620 -2.21 0.68 -27.58
C ASP A 620 -1.92 0.95 -26.09
N PRO A 621 -2.94 1.02 -25.22
CA PRO A 621 -2.74 1.24 -23.80
C PRO A 621 -2.16 0.02 -23.06
N GLY A 622 -1.97 -1.12 -23.70
CA GLY A 622 -1.47 -2.36 -23.11
C GLY A 622 -2.45 -2.99 -22.13
N ASP A 623 -1.95 -3.64 -21.08
CA ASP A 623 -2.78 -4.32 -20.07
C ASP A 623 -3.69 -3.35 -19.32
N LEU A 624 -5.01 -3.53 -19.47
CA LEU A 624 -6.08 -2.77 -18.82
C LEU A 624 -6.78 -3.55 -17.71
N SER A 625 -6.29 -4.72 -17.34
CA SER A 625 -6.93 -5.63 -16.38
C SER A 625 -7.13 -5.02 -14.99
N THR A 626 -6.35 -4.00 -14.66
CA THR A 626 -6.43 -3.29 -13.38
C THR A 626 -7.39 -2.09 -13.40
N LEU A 627 -7.91 -1.70 -14.56
CA LEU A 627 -8.86 -0.58 -14.65
C LEU A 627 -10.21 -0.97 -14.03
N GLU A 628 -10.79 -0.03 -13.29
CA GLU A 628 -12.15 -0.15 -12.76
C GLU A 628 -13.18 -0.16 -13.88
N ASP A 629 -13.04 0.78 -14.81
CA ASP A 629 -13.89 0.92 -15.99
C ASP A 629 -13.04 1.21 -17.24
N PRO A 630 -12.84 0.22 -18.12
CA PRO A 630 -12.14 0.42 -19.38
C PRO A 630 -12.81 1.44 -20.31
N ALA A 631 -14.15 1.67 -20.20
CA ALA A 631 -14.88 2.64 -21.00
C ALA A 631 -14.45 4.09 -20.72
N ALA A 632 -13.84 4.37 -19.54
CA ALA A 632 -13.23 5.66 -19.24
C ALA A 632 -12.16 6.09 -20.27
N LEU A 633 -11.53 5.15 -20.96
CA LEU A 633 -10.58 5.45 -22.05
C LEU A 633 -11.28 6.02 -23.30
N ASP A 634 -12.54 5.67 -23.53
CA ASP A 634 -13.29 6.20 -24.67
C ASP A 634 -13.60 7.69 -24.47
N ALA A 635 -13.82 8.13 -23.22
CA ALA A 635 -13.94 9.54 -22.88
C ALA A 635 -12.66 10.32 -23.19
N ILE A 636 -11.49 9.74 -22.88
CA ILE A 636 -10.18 10.33 -23.21
C ILE A 636 -9.99 10.42 -24.73
N ARG A 637 -10.32 9.37 -25.47
CA ARG A 637 -10.24 9.34 -26.95
C ARG A 637 -11.17 10.34 -27.60
N ALA A 638 -12.39 10.46 -27.09
CA ALA A 638 -13.39 11.41 -27.60
C ALA A 638 -13.01 12.88 -27.34
N ALA A 639 -12.29 13.14 -26.25
CA ALA A 639 -11.81 14.47 -25.87
C ALA A 639 -10.50 14.88 -26.56
N ARG A 640 -10.05 14.18 -27.59
CA ARG A 640 -8.81 14.45 -28.35
C ARG A 640 -8.77 15.80 -29.03
#